data_4f719e0fe7980076ff3a7497755f556f
#
_entry.id   4f719e0fe7980076ff3a7497755f556f
#
_cell.length_a   1.000
_cell.length_b   1.000
_cell.length_c   1.000
_cell.angle_alpha   90.00
_cell.angle_beta   90.00
_cell.angle_gamma   90.00
#
_symmetry.space_group_name_H-M   'P 1'
#
loop_
_entity.id
_entity.type
_entity.pdbx_description
1 polymer ?
#
loop_
_entity_poly.entity_id
_entity_poly.type
_entity_poly.pdbx_seq_one_letter_code
_entity_poly.pdbx_strand_id
1 'polypeptide(L)'
;MSRFDRLLKVAQNATPERLEKCERVIYPNAARGVQSGRLLDSQLERLLKTLSTASSVSFRTIKKSYQTIARANPDRHKGAQRAGPYLIENGAICHEKDTQNGPVTAPLCNFSARITEQRERDNGVERTLTFVLEGNLANGKTLAQAEVSASQFAAMNWAVAEWGTQAVVYAGQGTKDHLRTAIQMFSADAPKRTTYTHLGWREIGGVYYFLHAGGVIAPVAPQVPLSVQVEPPQGLEGFTLPEPPTGDELRQAVRASLDTLSLTPDAVSVPILGAGYRAVLGDVDFGLHLAGMTGQGKSQLAAIMQQHFGPTLDAHHLPGSWSSTANALEGLAFAGKDVLVAVDDFAPEGSRHDIDRYHATAARLLRAQGNGSARGRMRADGSLRPDKPPRGMILSTGEDIPKGQSIKARTLILELEPGALNWQRLTEAQRLAASGVYASAMAGFIGWLAQDYPTRLAAFRAEHMRQREHLQNTGHKRTVDIGAQLLATYKSLLAFALEVGALTESEHAALWRRVEAGIQAALEPQATLQAQSDPVARFSELLTGLLVSGRAHVADAVTGGYPGDGWGWEQSEVITQYGPELKQRAKGARIGWVDGDVLYLEPATTYAELQRFARDQGDSVPVTERILWKRLYERGMILSRETPHMTVKRSFVGAGRLRVLHLASTPYITGASGATENNVVWDGTNTRPTSETEKPGIGQVGQPEVHQVQRPENAPQKSGAGVGSGTGKSTSQTAQAPDAPVAPLNIGVEAVPHRTSRDTPAEVLELYRLFKAGELKGMPLKTPGVKIADLETGLRGYFVKTRLTDAEQDDLLKIAKAVVGERDIAVLR
;
A
#
# COMPACT_ATOMS: atom_id res chain seq x y z
N MET A 1 -23.55 -20.14 -70.72
CA MET A 1 -23.31 -18.68 -70.76
C MET A 1 -23.26 -18.18 -69.31
N SER A 2 -22.05 -17.68 -68.84
CA SER A 2 -21.89 -17.17 -67.48
C SER A 2 -22.81 -15.98 -67.22
N ARG A 3 -23.00 -15.68 -65.93
CA ARG A 3 -23.78 -14.48 -65.52
C ARG A 3 -23.13 -13.18 -66.05
N PHE A 4 -21.79 -13.16 -66.08
CA PHE A 4 -21.03 -12.07 -66.67
C PHE A 4 -21.32 -11.89 -68.16
N ASP A 5 -21.32 -13.00 -68.97
CA ASP A 5 -21.57 -12.95 -70.42
C ASP A 5 -23.00 -12.43 -70.70
N ARG A 6 -23.96 -12.79 -69.86
CA ARG A 6 -25.35 -12.26 -69.96
C ARG A 6 -25.44 -10.76 -69.74
N LEU A 7 -24.74 -10.26 -68.71
CA LEU A 7 -24.68 -8.83 -68.40
C LEU A 7 -23.89 -8.07 -69.48
N LEU A 8 -22.83 -8.64 -70.00
CA LEU A 8 -22.02 -8.07 -71.11
C LEU A 8 -22.85 -7.93 -72.39
N LYS A 9 -23.69 -8.93 -72.71
CA LYS A 9 -24.59 -8.91 -73.86
C LYS A 9 -25.65 -7.82 -73.70
N VAL A 10 -26.18 -7.60 -72.52
CA VAL A 10 -27.11 -6.50 -72.26
C VAL A 10 -26.41 -5.14 -72.39
N ALA A 11 -25.13 -5.02 -71.92
CA ALA A 11 -24.34 -3.80 -72.04
C ALA A 11 -24.00 -3.46 -73.51
N GLN A 12 -23.72 -4.45 -74.34
CA GLN A 12 -23.47 -4.28 -75.80
C GLN A 12 -24.68 -3.74 -76.59
N ASN A 13 -25.90 -4.00 -76.10
CA ASN A 13 -27.16 -3.55 -76.78
C ASN A 13 -27.69 -2.24 -76.20
N ALA A 14 -26.91 -1.52 -75.35
CA ALA A 14 -27.32 -0.27 -74.72
C ALA A 14 -27.16 0.94 -75.68
N THR A 15 -28.16 1.23 -76.49
CA THR A 15 -28.17 2.50 -77.18
C THR A 15 -28.49 3.64 -76.23
N PRO A 16 -28.21 4.95 -76.62
CA PRO A 16 -28.58 6.12 -75.80
C PRO A 16 -29.98 6.09 -75.26
N GLU A 17 -30.91 5.69 -76.15
CA GLU A 17 -32.34 5.61 -75.85
C GLU A 17 -32.77 4.48 -74.95
N ARG A 18 -31.97 3.46 -74.85
CA ARG A 18 -32.16 2.25 -73.98
C ARG A 18 -31.28 2.21 -72.75
N LEU A 19 -30.45 3.20 -72.54
CA LEU A 19 -29.47 3.23 -71.50
C LEU A 19 -30.12 3.00 -70.13
N GLU A 20 -31.15 3.74 -69.79
CA GLU A 20 -31.83 3.62 -68.51
C GLU A 20 -32.40 2.23 -68.24
N LYS A 21 -32.94 1.56 -69.25
CA LYS A 21 -33.44 0.18 -69.16
C LYS A 21 -32.25 -0.82 -68.88
N CYS A 22 -31.12 -0.60 -69.59
CA CYS A 22 -29.96 -1.41 -69.45
C CYS A 22 -29.31 -1.19 -68.05
N GLU A 23 -29.23 0.02 -67.56
CA GLU A 23 -28.75 0.38 -66.26
C GLU A 23 -29.56 -0.26 -65.14
N ARG A 24 -30.87 -0.25 -65.19
CA ARG A 24 -31.79 -0.91 -64.24
C ARG A 24 -31.53 -2.41 -64.15
N VAL A 25 -31.02 -3.07 -65.16
CA VAL A 25 -30.70 -4.50 -65.14
C VAL A 25 -29.26 -4.73 -64.77
N ILE A 26 -28.32 -3.95 -65.33
CA ILE A 26 -26.87 -4.19 -65.19
C ILE A 26 -26.40 -3.81 -63.73
N TYR A 27 -26.74 -2.60 -63.28
CA TYR A 27 -26.15 -2.10 -62.07
C TYR A 27 -26.50 -2.90 -60.81
N PRO A 28 -27.76 -3.28 -60.51
CA PRO A 28 -28.05 -4.11 -59.34
C PRO A 28 -27.45 -5.51 -59.45
N ASN A 29 -27.42 -6.09 -60.67
CA ASN A 29 -26.86 -7.43 -60.89
C ASN A 29 -25.32 -7.43 -60.80
N ALA A 30 -24.67 -6.39 -61.34
CA ALA A 30 -23.24 -6.20 -61.22
C ALA A 30 -22.82 -5.96 -59.76
N ALA A 31 -23.55 -5.09 -59.03
CA ALA A 31 -23.32 -4.82 -57.63
C ALA A 31 -23.42 -6.10 -56.80
N ARG A 32 -24.47 -6.90 -56.95
CA ARG A 32 -24.61 -8.22 -56.31
C ARG A 32 -23.50 -9.21 -56.73
N GLY A 33 -23.03 -9.12 -57.97
CA GLY A 33 -21.94 -9.97 -58.49
C GLY A 33 -20.60 -9.66 -57.87
N VAL A 34 -20.23 -8.40 -57.73
CA VAL A 34 -19.01 -7.92 -57.07
C VAL A 34 -19.07 -8.28 -55.61
N GLN A 35 -20.17 -7.98 -54.94
CA GLN A 35 -20.36 -8.23 -53.53
C GLN A 35 -20.24 -9.71 -53.15
N SER A 36 -20.70 -10.64 -53.99
CA SER A 36 -20.63 -12.08 -53.77
C SER A 36 -19.32 -12.71 -54.28
N GLY A 37 -18.34 -11.92 -54.71
CA GLY A 37 -17.09 -12.41 -55.31
C GLY A 37 -17.30 -13.12 -56.65
N ARG A 38 -18.49 -13.12 -57.20
CA ARG A 38 -18.84 -13.79 -58.48
C ARG A 38 -18.54 -12.94 -59.70
N LEU A 39 -18.16 -11.69 -59.52
CA LEU A 39 -17.72 -10.75 -60.54
C LEU A 39 -16.44 -10.06 -60.06
N LEU A 40 -15.37 -10.19 -60.86
CA LEU A 40 -14.09 -9.54 -60.53
C LEU A 40 -14.15 -8.05 -60.93
N ASP A 41 -13.34 -7.21 -60.26
CA ASP A 41 -13.25 -5.79 -60.56
C ASP A 41 -12.91 -5.49 -62.00
N SER A 42 -12.01 -6.28 -62.57
CA SER A 42 -11.69 -6.20 -64.00
C SER A 42 -12.87 -6.51 -64.92
N GLN A 43 -13.73 -7.45 -64.56
CA GLN A 43 -14.94 -7.79 -65.28
C GLN A 43 -16.00 -6.67 -65.12
N LEU A 44 -16.11 -6.08 -63.90
CA LEU A 44 -16.97 -4.91 -63.69
C LEU A 44 -16.52 -3.74 -64.56
N GLU A 45 -15.21 -3.43 -64.55
CA GLU A 45 -14.69 -2.32 -65.35
C GLU A 45 -14.90 -2.55 -66.85
N ARG A 46 -14.72 -3.76 -67.33
CA ARG A 46 -15.02 -4.16 -68.73
C ARG A 46 -16.51 -3.97 -69.07
N LEU A 47 -17.38 -4.38 -68.10
CA LEU A 47 -18.85 -4.22 -68.29
C LEU A 47 -19.27 -2.75 -68.41
N LEU A 48 -18.74 -1.88 -67.49
CA LEU A 48 -19.04 -0.46 -67.49
C LEU A 48 -18.44 0.29 -68.70
N LYS A 49 -17.25 -0.11 -69.18
CA LYS A 49 -16.64 0.41 -70.40
C LYS A 49 -17.46 0.04 -71.62
N THR A 50 -17.92 -1.22 -71.71
CA THR A 50 -18.80 -1.69 -72.77
C THR A 50 -20.10 -0.90 -72.81
N LEU A 51 -20.70 -0.64 -71.62
CA LEU A 51 -21.90 0.15 -71.49
C LEU A 51 -21.70 1.63 -71.94
N SER A 52 -20.55 2.21 -71.56
CA SER A 52 -20.13 3.55 -71.95
C SER A 52 -19.99 3.68 -73.51
N THR A 53 -19.30 2.72 -74.14
CA THR A 53 -19.07 2.72 -75.58
C THR A 53 -20.40 2.55 -76.37
N ALA A 54 -21.24 1.61 -75.97
CA ALA A 54 -22.50 1.32 -76.61
C ALA A 54 -23.54 2.42 -76.43
N SER A 55 -23.53 3.14 -75.28
CA SER A 55 -24.49 4.24 -75.02
C SER A 55 -24.00 5.61 -75.44
N SER A 56 -22.76 5.76 -75.90
CA SER A 56 -22.12 7.07 -76.20
C SER A 56 -22.04 8.01 -74.95
N VAL A 57 -22.17 7.49 -73.74
CA VAL A 57 -22.09 8.25 -72.49
C VAL A 57 -20.71 8.07 -71.85
N SER A 58 -20.16 9.15 -71.35
CA SER A 58 -18.80 9.11 -70.77
C SER A 58 -18.66 8.01 -69.69
N PHE A 59 -17.53 7.29 -69.66
CA PHE A 59 -17.26 6.24 -68.72
C PHE A 59 -17.36 6.78 -67.29
N ARG A 60 -16.96 8.03 -67.07
CA ARG A 60 -17.05 8.70 -65.77
C ARG A 60 -18.51 8.83 -65.24
N THR A 61 -19.41 9.15 -66.15
CA THR A 61 -20.85 9.27 -65.87
C THR A 61 -21.44 7.90 -65.56
N ILE A 62 -21.20 6.88 -66.41
CA ILE A 62 -21.65 5.51 -66.21
C ILE A 62 -21.13 4.95 -64.86
N LYS A 63 -19.87 5.19 -64.57
CA LYS A 63 -19.24 4.73 -63.30
C LYS A 63 -19.86 5.41 -62.08
N LYS A 64 -20.17 6.74 -62.18
CA LYS A 64 -20.83 7.48 -61.09
C LYS A 64 -22.26 6.98 -60.87
N SER A 65 -23.06 6.75 -61.93
CA SER A 65 -24.39 6.17 -61.81
C SER A 65 -24.39 4.79 -61.18
N TYR A 66 -23.46 3.91 -61.63
CA TYR A 66 -23.29 2.59 -61.04
C TYR A 66 -22.99 2.70 -59.55
N GLN A 67 -22.06 3.57 -59.17
CA GLN A 67 -21.67 3.75 -57.74
C GLN A 67 -22.86 4.22 -56.91
N THR A 68 -23.66 5.13 -57.39
CA THR A 68 -24.88 5.63 -56.73
C THR A 68 -25.87 4.48 -56.47
N ILE A 69 -26.14 3.66 -57.47
CA ILE A 69 -27.07 2.54 -57.34
C ILE A 69 -26.48 1.39 -56.49
N ALA A 70 -25.20 1.14 -56.62
CA ALA A 70 -24.51 0.15 -55.78
C ALA A 70 -24.56 0.54 -54.28
N ARG A 71 -24.49 1.84 -53.96
CA ARG A 71 -24.69 2.36 -52.62
C ARG A 71 -26.11 2.26 -52.10
N ALA A 72 -27.08 2.45 -52.98
CA ALA A 72 -28.50 2.43 -52.64
C ALA A 72 -29.14 1.03 -52.65
N ASN A 73 -28.37 -0.03 -52.90
CA ASN A 73 -28.91 -1.39 -53.02
C ASN A 73 -29.46 -1.89 -51.64
N PRO A 74 -30.81 -2.04 -51.50
CA PRO A 74 -31.42 -2.45 -50.24
C PRO A 74 -31.13 -3.90 -49.84
N ASP A 75 -30.74 -4.76 -50.77
CA ASP A 75 -30.42 -6.17 -50.53
C ASP A 75 -28.97 -6.34 -50.08
N ARG A 76 -28.25 -5.25 -49.93
CA ARG A 76 -26.83 -5.25 -49.65
C ARG A 76 -26.53 -5.67 -48.21
N HIS A 77 -26.83 -6.42 -47.56
CA HIS A 77 -26.65 -6.92 -46.20
C HIS A 77 -28.00 -7.21 -45.52
N LYS A 78 -28.93 -7.82 -46.27
CA LYS A 78 -30.19 -8.25 -45.74
C LYS A 78 -29.96 -9.20 -44.55
N GLY A 79 -30.34 -8.74 -43.34
CA GLY A 79 -30.14 -9.49 -42.10
C GLY A 79 -28.79 -9.22 -41.35
N ALA A 80 -27.89 -8.38 -41.89
CA ALA A 80 -26.68 -7.99 -41.19
C ALA A 80 -26.97 -6.87 -40.17
N GLN A 81 -26.48 -7.06 -38.93
CA GLN A 81 -26.47 -5.99 -37.92
C GLN A 81 -25.47 -4.92 -38.35
N ARG A 82 -25.82 -3.65 -38.30
CA ARG A 82 -25.02 -2.53 -38.82
C ARG A 82 -24.83 -1.42 -37.74
N ALA A 83 -23.61 -0.87 -37.68
CA ALA A 83 -23.28 0.31 -36.90
C ALA A 83 -22.32 1.20 -37.71
N GLY A 84 -22.79 2.27 -38.32
CA GLY A 84 -22.01 3.12 -39.23
C GLY A 84 -21.41 2.34 -40.42
N PRO A 85 -20.07 2.42 -40.63
CA PRO A 85 -19.40 1.70 -41.73
C PRO A 85 -19.10 0.22 -41.35
N TYR A 86 -19.54 -0.23 -40.20
CA TYR A 86 -19.26 -1.60 -39.72
C TYR A 86 -20.52 -2.44 -39.74
N LEU A 87 -20.33 -3.73 -40.00
CA LEU A 87 -21.44 -4.69 -40.08
C LEU A 87 -20.95 -6.07 -39.56
N ILE A 88 -21.90 -6.84 -39.03
CA ILE A 88 -21.67 -8.23 -38.68
C ILE A 88 -22.22 -9.07 -39.82
N GLU A 89 -21.35 -9.71 -40.57
CA GLU A 89 -21.68 -10.57 -41.69
C GLU A 89 -21.02 -11.95 -41.47
N ASN A 90 -21.81 -13.02 -41.62
CA ASN A 90 -21.37 -14.38 -41.40
C ASN A 90 -20.69 -14.58 -40.03
N GLY A 91 -21.18 -13.90 -38.99
CA GLY A 91 -20.62 -14.00 -37.62
C GLY A 91 -19.29 -13.26 -37.39
N ALA A 92 -18.79 -12.53 -38.37
CA ALA A 92 -17.57 -11.74 -38.28
C ALA A 92 -17.83 -10.24 -38.37
N ILE A 93 -17.07 -9.43 -37.65
CA ILE A 93 -17.10 -7.97 -37.80
C ILE A 93 -16.34 -7.58 -39.05
N CYS A 94 -17.00 -6.83 -39.91
CA CYS A 94 -16.52 -6.35 -41.21
C CYS A 94 -16.54 -4.82 -41.26
N HIS A 95 -15.63 -4.27 -42.03
CA HIS A 95 -15.59 -2.84 -42.38
C HIS A 95 -15.96 -2.63 -43.85
N GLU A 96 -16.95 -1.80 -44.10
CA GLU A 96 -17.31 -1.40 -45.42
C GLU A 96 -16.52 -0.17 -45.84
N LYS A 97 -15.71 -0.29 -46.89
CA LYS A 97 -14.89 0.79 -47.45
C LYS A 97 -15.46 1.22 -48.81
N ASP A 98 -15.66 2.51 -49.00
CA ASP A 98 -15.96 3.07 -50.31
C ASP A 98 -14.69 3.03 -51.17
N THR A 99 -14.76 2.32 -52.25
CA THR A 99 -13.71 2.29 -53.29
C THR A 99 -14.15 2.95 -54.56
N GLN A 100 -13.23 3.23 -55.46
CA GLN A 100 -13.57 3.78 -56.77
C GLN A 100 -14.55 2.91 -57.57
N ASN A 101 -14.60 1.60 -57.25
CA ASN A 101 -15.47 0.61 -57.93
C ASN A 101 -16.74 0.28 -57.13
N GLY A 102 -17.02 1.04 -56.07
CA GLY A 102 -18.14 0.83 -55.16
C GLY A 102 -17.67 0.37 -53.80
N PRO A 103 -18.60 0.24 -52.85
CA PRO A 103 -18.26 -0.20 -51.48
C PRO A 103 -17.87 -1.68 -51.42
N VAL A 104 -16.78 -1.94 -50.74
CA VAL A 104 -16.21 -3.29 -50.50
C VAL A 104 -16.23 -3.61 -49.04
N THR A 105 -16.72 -4.79 -48.68
CA THR A 105 -16.74 -5.26 -47.31
C THR A 105 -15.49 -6.10 -47.03
N ALA A 106 -14.71 -5.70 -46.04
CA ALA A 106 -13.51 -6.42 -45.61
C ALA A 106 -13.69 -6.95 -44.19
N PRO A 107 -13.49 -8.25 -43.91
CA PRO A 107 -13.56 -8.78 -42.57
C PRO A 107 -12.36 -8.28 -41.75
N LEU A 108 -12.62 -7.86 -40.50
CA LEU A 108 -11.59 -7.42 -39.56
C LEU A 108 -11.10 -8.55 -38.64
N CYS A 109 -11.97 -9.52 -38.40
CA CYS A 109 -11.71 -10.67 -37.53
C CYS A 109 -12.61 -11.86 -37.92
N ASN A 110 -12.45 -12.99 -37.24
CA ASN A 110 -13.30 -14.17 -37.39
C ASN A 110 -14.37 -14.32 -36.31
N PHE A 111 -14.73 -13.24 -35.62
CA PHE A 111 -15.72 -13.25 -34.55
C PHE A 111 -16.59 -11.98 -34.57
N SER A 112 -17.71 -12.06 -33.88
CA SER A 112 -18.47 -10.90 -33.42
C SER A 112 -18.24 -10.67 -31.94
N ALA A 113 -18.20 -9.42 -31.51
CA ALA A 113 -18.05 -9.05 -30.11
C ALA A 113 -18.89 -7.83 -29.76
N ARG A 114 -19.41 -7.80 -28.53
CA ARG A 114 -20.19 -6.69 -27.99
C ARG A 114 -19.81 -6.47 -26.53
N ILE A 115 -19.72 -5.22 -26.12
CA ILE A 115 -19.68 -4.86 -24.71
C ILE A 115 -21.09 -4.95 -24.18
N THR A 116 -21.33 -5.84 -23.21
CA THR A 116 -22.64 -6.05 -22.59
C THR A 116 -22.80 -5.20 -21.35
N GLU A 117 -21.68 -4.80 -20.70
CA GLU A 117 -21.67 -3.97 -19.51
C GLU A 117 -20.38 -3.14 -19.44
N GLN A 118 -20.52 -1.86 -19.06
CA GLN A 118 -19.41 -0.98 -18.70
C GLN A 118 -19.33 -0.95 -17.17
N ARG A 119 -18.32 -1.62 -16.58
CA ARG A 119 -18.17 -1.74 -15.14
C ARG A 119 -17.14 -0.73 -14.65
N GLU A 120 -17.59 0.28 -13.90
CA GLU A 120 -16.73 1.22 -13.21
C GLU A 120 -16.37 0.66 -11.83
N ARG A 121 -15.12 0.23 -11.63
CA ARG A 121 -14.62 -0.20 -10.32
C ARG A 121 -14.13 1.00 -9.53
N ASP A 122 -14.75 1.28 -8.38
CA ASP A 122 -14.45 2.39 -7.48
C ASP A 122 -13.90 1.85 -6.15
N ASN A 123 -12.65 2.19 -5.81
CA ASN A 123 -12.03 1.81 -4.55
C ASN A 123 -12.08 2.93 -3.49
N GLY A 124 -12.86 3.98 -3.75
CA GLY A 124 -13.00 5.15 -2.89
C GLY A 124 -11.97 6.25 -3.14
N VAL A 125 -10.92 6.01 -3.94
CA VAL A 125 -9.86 6.96 -4.28
C VAL A 125 -9.64 7.02 -5.79
N GLU A 126 -9.62 5.86 -6.45
CA GLU A 126 -9.45 5.72 -7.89
C GLU A 126 -10.64 4.99 -8.49
N ARG A 127 -10.99 5.39 -9.72
CA ARG A 127 -11.98 4.69 -10.53
C ARG A 127 -11.29 4.08 -11.73
N THR A 128 -11.60 2.83 -12.03
CA THR A 128 -11.11 2.13 -13.21
C THR A 128 -12.28 1.59 -13.99
N LEU A 129 -12.26 1.78 -15.33
CA LEU A 129 -13.29 1.30 -16.23
C LEU A 129 -12.87 -0.07 -16.78
N THR A 130 -13.78 -1.02 -16.71
CA THR A 130 -13.66 -2.37 -17.24
C THR A 130 -14.87 -2.65 -18.13
N PHE A 131 -14.66 -3.33 -19.23
CA PHE A 131 -15.72 -3.75 -20.15
C PHE A 131 -15.96 -5.25 -20.00
N VAL A 132 -17.20 -5.63 -19.87
CA VAL A 132 -17.64 -7.02 -19.97
C VAL A 132 -18.00 -7.27 -21.42
N LEU A 133 -17.35 -8.24 -22.07
CA LEU A 133 -17.54 -8.55 -23.48
C LEU A 133 -18.11 -9.96 -23.64
N GLU A 134 -19.02 -10.07 -24.57
CA GLU A 134 -19.50 -11.34 -25.10
C GLU A 134 -19.22 -11.41 -26.60
N GLY A 135 -19.01 -12.60 -27.11
CA GLY A 135 -18.71 -12.80 -28.52
C GLY A 135 -19.05 -14.20 -29.01
N ASN A 136 -19.12 -14.30 -30.34
CA ASN A 136 -19.33 -15.55 -31.05
C ASN A 136 -18.34 -15.65 -32.21
N LEU A 137 -17.76 -16.82 -32.40
CA LEU A 137 -16.98 -17.10 -33.62
C LEU A 137 -17.87 -17.16 -34.87
N ALA A 138 -17.27 -16.92 -36.01
CA ALA A 138 -17.97 -17.01 -37.32
C ALA A 138 -18.61 -18.39 -37.59
N ASN A 139 -18.13 -19.45 -36.94
CA ASN A 139 -18.71 -20.78 -37.00
C ASN A 139 -19.89 -21.00 -36.03
N GLY A 140 -20.34 -19.96 -35.32
CA GLY A 140 -21.45 -20.00 -34.37
C GLY A 140 -21.09 -20.43 -32.95
N LYS A 141 -19.83 -20.76 -32.64
CA LYS A 141 -19.40 -21.12 -31.31
C LYS A 141 -19.37 -19.86 -30.41
N THR A 142 -20.06 -19.90 -29.28
CA THR A 142 -20.03 -18.85 -28.27
C THR A 142 -18.67 -18.80 -27.55
N LEU A 143 -18.14 -17.62 -27.38
CA LEU A 143 -16.93 -17.35 -26.63
C LEU A 143 -17.27 -17.10 -25.15
N ALA A 144 -16.35 -17.43 -24.26
CA ALA A 144 -16.53 -17.13 -22.84
C ALA A 144 -16.65 -15.62 -22.62
N GLN A 145 -17.44 -15.23 -21.63
CA GLN A 145 -17.52 -13.84 -21.22
C GLN A 145 -16.12 -13.38 -20.77
N ALA A 146 -15.70 -12.21 -21.24
CA ALA A 146 -14.39 -11.62 -20.93
C ALA A 146 -14.53 -10.29 -20.19
N GLU A 147 -13.77 -10.10 -19.12
CA GLU A 147 -13.69 -8.84 -18.40
C GLU A 147 -12.35 -8.14 -18.69
N VAL A 148 -12.40 -7.01 -19.39
CA VAL A 148 -11.22 -6.36 -19.98
C VAL A 148 -11.14 -4.91 -19.51
N SER A 149 -10.00 -4.51 -18.93
CA SER A 149 -9.79 -3.10 -18.59
C SER A 149 -9.82 -2.21 -19.83
N ALA A 150 -10.28 -0.95 -19.68
CA ALA A 150 -10.36 -0.02 -20.80
C ALA A 150 -9.00 0.17 -21.51
N SER A 151 -7.89 0.11 -20.78
CA SER A 151 -6.54 0.20 -21.35
C SER A 151 -6.16 -1.02 -22.20
N GLN A 152 -6.48 -2.22 -21.73
CA GLN A 152 -6.27 -3.46 -22.48
C GLN A 152 -7.21 -3.55 -23.68
N PHE A 153 -8.45 -3.10 -23.53
CA PHE A 153 -9.41 -3.02 -24.63
C PHE A 153 -8.88 -2.13 -25.77
N ALA A 154 -8.34 -0.96 -25.44
CA ALA A 154 -7.75 -0.04 -26.41
C ALA A 154 -6.60 -0.69 -27.22
N ALA A 155 -5.78 -1.53 -26.60
CA ALA A 155 -4.67 -2.21 -27.26
C ALA A 155 -5.09 -3.41 -28.13
N MET A 156 -6.33 -3.90 -28.02
CA MET A 156 -6.87 -5.08 -28.72
C MET A 156 -6.11 -6.40 -28.52
N ASN A 157 -5.24 -6.48 -27.51
CA ASN A 157 -4.49 -7.70 -27.19
C ASN A 157 -5.35 -8.68 -26.36
N TRP A 158 -6.42 -8.18 -25.75
CA TRP A 158 -7.33 -8.96 -24.93
C TRP A 158 -8.00 -10.11 -25.68
N ALA A 159 -8.25 -9.97 -26.99
CA ALA A 159 -8.92 -11.02 -27.77
C ALA A 159 -8.12 -12.36 -27.73
N VAL A 160 -6.80 -12.27 -27.77
CA VAL A 160 -5.93 -13.45 -27.63
C VAL A 160 -5.78 -13.86 -26.18
N ALA A 161 -5.71 -12.90 -25.25
CA ALA A 161 -5.53 -13.18 -23.82
C ALA A 161 -6.74 -13.92 -23.23
N GLU A 162 -7.98 -13.49 -23.56
CA GLU A 162 -9.22 -14.02 -23.00
C GLU A 162 -9.80 -15.17 -23.83
N TRP A 163 -9.72 -15.10 -25.16
CA TRP A 163 -10.38 -16.03 -26.06
C TRP A 163 -9.40 -17.01 -26.74
N GLY A 164 -8.10 -16.83 -26.51
CA GLY A 164 -7.08 -17.70 -27.02
C GLY A 164 -6.89 -17.63 -28.55
N THR A 165 -6.25 -18.65 -29.11
CA THR A 165 -5.87 -18.71 -30.53
C THR A 165 -7.04 -18.82 -31.51
N GLN A 166 -8.25 -19.15 -31.02
CA GLN A 166 -9.45 -19.28 -31.85
C GLN A 166 -10.01 -17.90 -32.30
N ALA A 167 -9.76 -16.83 -31.53
CA ALA A 167 -10.21 -15.48 -31.87
C ALA A 167 -9.12 -14.73 -32.62
N VAL A 168 -9.25 -14.70 -33.94
CA VAL A 168 -8.25 -14.13 -34.83
C VAL A 168 -8.66 -12.72 -35.27
N VAL A 169 -7.80 -11.74 -35.01
CA VAL A 169 -7.83 -10.41 -35.60
C VAL A 169 -6.93 -10.43 -36.82
N TYR A 170 -7.50 -10.15 -38.01
CA TYR A 170 -6.74 -10.26 -39.25
C TYR A 170 -5.68 -9.17 -39.36
N ALA A 171 -4.56 -9.53 -39.98
CA ALA A 171 -3.49 -8.60 -40.26
C ALA A 171 -3.93 -7.51 -41.24
N GLY A 172 -3.57 -6.26 -40.96
CA GLY A 172 -3.87 -5.14 -41.84
C GLY A 172 -3.65 -3.80 -41.15
N GLN A 173 -3.31 -2.77 -41.94
CA GLN A 173 -3.14 -1.42 -41.42
C GLN A 173 -4.47 -0.87 -40.89
N GLY A 174 -4.50 -0.44 -39.63
CA GLY A 174 -5.68 0.09 -38.96
C GLY A 174 -6.75 -0.94 -38.57
N THR A 175 -6.54 -2.26 -38.84
CA THR A 175 -7.54 -3.29 -38.53
C THR A 175 -7.95 -3.32 -37.08
N LYS A 176 -6.97 -3.22 -36.15
CA LYS A 176 -7.24 -3.15 -34.68
C LYS A 176 -8.08 -1.92 -34.32
N ASP A 177 -7.79 -0.76 -34.90
CA ASP A 177 -8.53 0.48 -34.61
C ASP A 177 -9.95 0.42 -35.17
N HIS A 178 -10.14 -0.11 -36.37
CA HIS A 178 -11.46 -0.35 -36.94
C HIS A 178 -12.26 -1.36 -36.10
N LEU A 179 -11.63 -2.48 -35.68
CA LEU A 179 -12.30 -3.48 -34.89
C LEU A 179 -12.72 -2.93 -33.51
N ARG A 180 -11.85 -2.17 -32.84
CA ARG A 180 -12.15 -1.47 -31.60
C ARG A 180 -13.35 -0.54 -31.74
N THR A 181 -13.30 0.30 -32.79
CA THR A 181 -14.39 1.26 -33.09
C THR A 181 -15.71 0.53 -33.41
N ALA A 182 -15.65 -0.55 -34.17
CA ALA A 182 -16.84 -1.37 -34.49
C ALA A 182 -17.48 -1.94 -33.21
N ILE A 183 -16.67 -2.55 -32.32
CA ILE A 183 -17.18 -3.11 -31.06
C ILE A 183 -17.84 -2.00 -30.21
N GLN A 184 -17.22 -0.83 -30.12
CA GLN A 184 -17.80 0.30 -29.38
C GLN A 184 -19.13 0.78 -30.00
N MET A 185 -19.21 0.88 -31.31
CA MET A 185 -20.43 1.30 -32.01
C MET A 185 -21.55 0.26 -31.89
N PHE A 186 -21.24 -1.03 -31.89
CA PHE A 186 -22.23 -2.09 -31.64
C PHE A 186 -22.68 -2.16 -30.19
N SER A 187 -22.01 -1.46 -29.28
CA SER A 187 -22.22 -1.48 -27.82
C SER A 187 -22.63 -0.12 -27.25
N ALA A 188 -23.18 0.79 -28.10
CA ALA A 188 -23.54 2.15 -27.69
C ALA A 188 -24.58 2.18 -26.55
N ASP A 189 -25.40 1.15 -26.45
CA ASP A 189 -26.43 0.95 -25.43
C ASP A 189 -25.98 0.17 -24.19
N ALA A 190 -24.67 -0.18 -24.08
CA ALA A 190 -24.17 -0.96 -22.97
C ALA A 190 -24.36 -0.22 -21.64
N PRO A 191 -25.09 -0.82 -20.68
CA PRO A 191 -25.35 -0.20 -19.38
C PRO A 191 -24.06 0.05 -18.63
N LYS A 192 -24.01 1.18 -17.91
CA LYS A 192 -22.91 1.49 -16.99
C LYS A 192 -23.31 1.12 -15.57
N ARG A 193 -22.49 0.30 -14.91
CA ARG A 193 -22.64 -0.05 -13.49
C ARG A 193 -21.40 0.34 -12.71
N THR A 194 -21.62 0.77 -11.47
CA THR A 194 -20.52 1.04 -10.54
C THR A 194 -20.41 -0.13 -9.55
N THR A 195 -19.22 -0.73 -9.49
CA THR A 195 -18.86 -1.76 -8.53
C THR A 195 -17.87 -1.18 -7.53
N TYR A 196 -18.22 -1.20 -6.26
CA TYR A 196 -17.34 -0.74 -5.19
C TYR A 196 -16.42 -1.87 -4.75
N THR A 197 -15.09 -1.57 -4.69
CA THR A 197 -14.05 -2.54 -4.31
C THR A 197 -13.45 -2.23 -2.95
N HIS A 198 -14.25 -1.68 -2.06
CA HIS A 198 -13.91 -1.39 -0.67
C HIS A 198 -15.17 -1.51 0.20
N LEU A 199 -14.98 -1.63 1.50
CA LEU A 199 -16.04 -1.65 2.51
C LEU A 199 -16.26 -0.25 3.09
N GLY A 200 -17.26 -0.14 3.98
CA GLY A 200 -17.52 1.05 4.79
C GLY A 200 -18.35 2.13 4.10
N TRP A 201 -18.40 3.30 4.71
CA TRP A 201 -19.26 4.40 4.28
C TRP A 201 -18.90 4.95 2.91
N ARG A 202 -19.94 5.11 2.08
CA ARG A 202 -19.87 5.75 0.77
C ARG A 202 -21.07 6.66 0.57
N GLU A 203 -20.80 7.90 0.19
CA GLU A 203 -21.85 8.81 -0.26
C GLU A 203 -22.18 8.54 -1.72
N ILE A 204 -23.45 8.25 -2.01
CA ILE A 204 -23.97 7.97 -3.35
C ILE A 204 -25.24 8.81 -3.53
N GLY A 205 -25.21 9.75 -4.46
CA GLY A 205 -26.35 10.62 -4.72
C GLY A 205 -26.79 11.49 -3.52
N GLY A 206 -25.85 11.87 -2.64
CA GLY A 206 -26.13 12.67 -1.45
C GLY A 206 -26.59 11.86 -0.23
N VAL A 207 -26.64 10.53 -0.32
CA VAL A 207 -27.02 9.61 0.76
C VAL A 207 -25.82 8.75 1.15
N TYR A 208 -25.63 8.53 2.45
CA TYR A 208 -24.58 7.66 2.96
C TYR A 208 -25.06 6.22 3.08
N TYR A 209 -24.32 5.32 2.45
CA TYR A 209 -24.50 3.87 2.49
C TYR A 209 -23.29 3.22 3.13
N PHE A 210 -23.51 2.18 3.93
CA PHE A 210 -22.42 1.35 4.43
C PHE A 210 -22.27 0.13 3.55
N LEU A 211 -21.13 0.02 2.86
CA LEU A 211 -20.82 -1.06 1.94
C LEU A 211 -20.27 -2.27 2.69
N HIS A 212 -20.79 -3.46 2.40
CA HIS A 212 -20.26 -4.74 2.88
C HIS A 212 -20.33 -5.79 1.75
N ALA A 213 -19.65 -6.91 1.90
CA ALA A 213 -19.55 -7.91 0.83
C ALA A 213 -20.90 -8.51 0.39
N GLY A 214 -21.89 -8.51 1.27
CA GLY A 214 -23.26 -8.97 0.97
C GLY A 214 -24.16 -7.88 0.38
N GLY A 215 -23.69 -6.63 0.25
CA GLY A 215 -24.52 -5.52 -0.25
C GLY A 215 -24.29 -4.21 0.49
N VAL A 216 -25.36 -3.52 0.89
CA VAL A 216 -25.30 -2.21 1.55
C VAL A 216 -26.31 -2.11 2.68
N ILE A 217 -25.96 -1.41 3.75
CA ILE A 217 -26.92 -0.91 4.74
C ILE A 217 -27.22 0.55 4.40
N ALA A 218 -28.52 0.84 4.19
CA ALA A 218 -29.04 2.14 3.79
C ALA A 218 -29.84 2.77 4.93
N PRO A 219 -30.08 4.11 4.90
CA PRO A 219 -31.13 4.73 5.70
C PRO A 219 -32.51 4.08 5.36
N VAL A 220 -33.41 4.05 6.34
CA VAL A 220 -34.75 3.50 6.17
C VAL A 220 -35.46 4.23 5.01
N ALA A 221 -35.95 3.46 4.02
CA ALA A 221 -36.65 3.92 2.81
C ALA A 221 -35.76 4.71 1.81
N PRO A 222 -34.82 4.08 1.10
CA PRO A 222 -34.22 4.71 -0.08
C PRO A 222 -35.31 4.88 -1.15
N GLN A 223 -35.52 6.13 -1.57
CA GLN A 223 -36.55 6.47 -2.60
C GLN A 223 -36.20 5.93 -4.01
N VAL A 224 -35.03 5.34 -4.20
CA VAL A 224 -34.57 4.77 -5.47
C VAL A 224 -33.93 3.41 -5.19
N PRO A 225 -34.34 2.34 -5.90
CA PRO A 225 -33.63 1.07 -5.83
C PRO A 225 -32.24 1.26 -6.43
N LEU A 226 -31.26 1.44 -5.57
CA LEU A 226 -29.85 1.51 -5.99
C LEU A 226 -29.35 0.08 -6.25
N SER A 227 -29.04 -0.23 -7.49
CA SER A 227 -28.25 -1.41 -7.84
C SER A 227 -26.78 -1.14 -7.46
N VAL A 228 -26.47 -1.17 -6.17
CA VAL A 228 -25.10 -1.05 -5.69
C VAL A 228 -24.47 -2.44 -5.62
N GLN A 229 -23.40 -2.62 -6.36
CA GLN A 229 -22.62 -3.86 -6.32
C GLN A 229 -21.33 -3.62 -5.54
N VAL A 230 -21.05 -4.51 -4.59
CA VAL A 230 -19.83 -4.48 -3.76
C VAL A 230 -19.03 -5.75 -3.99
N GLU A 231 -17.82 -5.62 -4.47
CA GLU A 231 -16.88 -6.72 -4.71
C GLU A 231 -15.55 -6.39 -4.02
N PRO A 232 -15.41 -6.63 -2.73
CA PRO A 232 -14.18 -6.36 -2.03
C PRO A 232 -13.08 -7.33 -2.50
N PRO A 233 -11.80 -6.97 -2.34
CA PRO A 233 -10.70 -7.86 -2.68
C PRO A 233 -10.67 -9.08 -1.76
N GLN A 234 -9.93 -10.10 -2.21
CA GLN A 234 -9.72 -11.34 -1.47
C GLN A 234 -9.30 -11.08 -0.02
N GLY A 235 -9.91 -11.84 0.90
CA GLY A 235 -9.75 -11.72 2.35
C GLY A 235 -10.81 -10.84 3.01
N LEU A 236 -11.66 -10.13 2.24
CA LEU A 236 -12.76 -9.32 2.77
C LEU A 236 -14.15 -9.84 2.34
N GLU A 237 -14.24 -10.97 1.69
CA GLU A 237 -15.50 -11.57 1.23
C GLU A 237 -16.42 -11.99 2.39
N GLY A 238 -15.82 -12.35 3.53
CA GLY A 238 -16.54 -12.72 4.74
C GLY A 238 -17.21 -11.58 5.49
N PHE A 239 -16.95 -10.32 5.11
CA PHE A 239 -17.57 -9.13 5.72
C PHE A 239 -19.01 -8.94 5.23
N THR A 240 -19.87 -9.82 5.65
CA THR A 240 -21.28 -9.86 5.26
C THR A 240 -22.18 -9.55 6.45
N LEU A 241 -22.87 -8.42 6.38
CA LEU A 241 -23.83 -8.02 7.41
C LEU A 241 -25.25 -8.41 6.99
N PRO A 242 -26.09 -8.83 7.93
CA PRO A 242 -27.51 -9.00 7.66
C PRO A 242 -28.21 -7.65 7.49
N GLU A 243 -29.44 -7.65 7.03
CA GLU A 243 -30.28 -6.47 7.14
C GLU A 243 -30.44 -6.10 8.63
N PRO A 244 -30.43 -4.80 8.97
CA PRO A 244 -30.59 -4.35 10.37
C PRO A 244 -31.87 -4.90 10.99
N PRO A 245 -31.78 -5.75 12.03
CA PRO A 245 -32.98 -6.24 12.70
C PRO A 245 -33.69 -5.13 13.46
N THR A 246 -34.92 -5.36 13.85
CA THR A 246 -35.77 -4.41 14.60
C THR A 246 -36.38 -5.08 15.83
N GLY A 247 -36.95 -4.26 16.72
CA GLY A 247 -37.70 -4.76 17.87
C GLY A 247 -36.89 -5.64 18.82
N ASP A 248 -37.47 -6.79 19.22
CA ASP A 248 -36.87 -7.70 20.20
C ASP A 248 -35.57 -8.35 19.69
N GLU A 249 -35.50 -8.67 18.42
CA GLU A 249 -34.31 -9.26 17.82
C GLU A 249 -33.12 -8.32 17.94
N LEU A 250 -33.30 -7.04 17.64
CA LEU A 250 -32.26 -6.02 17.79
C LEU A 250 -31.85 -5.86 19.25
N ARG A 251 -32.81 -5.80 20.17
CA ARG A 251 -32.53 -5.69 21.61
C ARG A 251 -31.67 -6.85 22.12
N GLN A 252 -32.04 -8.07 21.73
CA GLN A 252 -31.29 -9.28 22.10
C GLN A 252 -29.88 -9.28 21.49
N ALA A 253 -29.74 -8.92 20.23
CA ALA A 253 -28.44 -8.86 19.55
C ALA A 253 -27.51 -7.83 20.24
N VAL A 254 -28.01 -6.63 20.56
CA VAL A 254 -27.23 -5.59 21.24
C VAL A 254 -26.81 -6.04 22.64
N ARG A 255 -27.71 -6.67 23.41
CA ARG A 255 -27.38 -7.23 24.74
C ARG A 255 -26.30 -8.31 24.62
N ALA A 256 -26.43 -9.24 23.65
CA ALA A 256 -25.45 -10.29 23.43
C ALA A 256 -24.06 -9.70 23.06
N SER A 257 -24.02 -8.66 22.24
CA SER A 257 -22.78 -7.96 21.94
C SER A 257 -22.15 -7.33 23.19
N LEU A 258 -22.93 -6.67 24.03
CA LEU A 258 -22.46 -6.06 25.30
C LEU A 258 -22.01 -7.14 26.31
N ASP A 259 -22.60 -8.35 26.28
CA ASP A 259 -22.21 -9.45 27.15
C ASP A 259 -20.80 -9.98 26.86
N THR A 260 -20.22 -9.69 25.66
CA THR A 260 -18.82 -9.99 25.35
C THR A 260 -17.83 -9.31 26.28
N LEU A 261 -18.24 -8.25 26.96
CA LEU A 261 -17.46 -7.59 28.03
C LEU A 261 -17.14 -8.51 29.22
N SER A 262 -17.82 -9.65 29.31
CA SER A 262 -17.59 -10.63 30.39
C SER A 262 -16.62 -11.74 30.00
N LEU A 263 -16.03 -11.69 28.78
CA LEU A 263 -15.08 -12.70 28.32
C LEU A 263 -13.71 -12.60 28.99
N THR A 264 -13.28 -11.39 29.30
CA THR A 264 -11.97 -11.10 29.92
C THR A 264 -12.13 -9.95 30.92
N PRO A 265 -11.11 -9.62 31.74
CA PRO A 265 -11.12 -8.42 32.54
C PRO A 265 -11.39 -7.16 31.72
N ASP A 266 -12.02 -6.15 32.34
CA ASP A 266 -12.46 -4.93 31.66
C ASP A 266 -11.33 -4.16 30.96
N ALA A 267 -10.12 -4.22 31.49
CA ALA A 267 -8.94 -3.61 30.85
C ALA A 267 -8.63 -4.19 29.45
N VAL A 268 -9.17 -5.38 29.12
CA VAL A 268 -9.01 -6.03 27.81
C VAL A 268 -10.32 -5.99 27.04
N SER A 269 -11.43 -6.47 27.63
CA SER A 269 -12.71 -6.58 26.92
C SER A 269 -13.31 -5.25 26.50
N VAL A 270 -13.21 -4.21 27.34
CA VAL A 270 -13.76 -2.88 27.05
C VAL A 270 -13.06 -2.25 25.84
N PRO A 271 -11.73 -2.13 25.78
CA PRO A 271 -11.08 -1.58 24.58
C PRO A 271 -11.35 -2.38 23.32
N ILE A 272 -11.39 -3.72 23.38
CA ILE A 272 -11.58 -4.55 22.19
C ILE A 272 -12.99 -4.39 21.63
N LEU A 273 -14.03 -4.47 22.44
CA LEU A 273 -15.42 -4.23 21.99
C LEU A 273 -15.56 -2.80 21.48
N GLY A 274 -15.01 -1.83 22.21
CA GLY A 274 -14.97 -0.43 21.80
C GLY A 274 -14.32 -0.24 20.43
N ALA A 275 -13.24 -0.96 20.13
CA ALA A 275 -12.57 -0.90 18.82
C ALA A 275 -13.45 -1.39 17.67
N GLY A 276 -14.23 -2.46 17.89
CA GLY A 276 -15.19 -2.94 16.89
C GLY A 276 -16.19 -1.86 16.49
N TYR A 277 -16.82 -1.23 17.46
CA TYR A 277 -17.78 -0.15 17.20
C TYR A 277 -17.10 1.17 16.77
N ARG A 278 -15.87 1.44 17.21
CA ARG A 278 -15.09 2.60 16.75
C ARG A 278 -14.78 2.54 15.26
N ALA A 279 -14.56 1.35 14.74
CA ALA A 279 -14.23 1.15 13.33
C ALA A 279 -15.25 1.78 12.38
N VAL A 280 -16.54 1.62 12.66
CA VAL A 280 -17.64 2.12 11.80
C VAL A 280 -17.92 3.61 11.93
N LEU A 281 -17.25 4.30 12.86
CA LEU A 281 -17.33 5.76 13.00
C LEU A 281 -16.31 6.50 12.11
N GLY A 282 -15.48 5.75 11.35
CA GLY A 282 -14.51 6.30 10.38
C GLY A 282 -13.29 7.00 11.00
N ASP A 283 -12.36 7.41 10.16
CA ASP A 283 -11.18 8.23 10.52
C ASP A 283 -10.36 7.70 11.72
N VAL A 284 -10.07 6.39 11.74
CA VAL A 284 -9.32 5.74 12.81
C VAL A 284 -7.81 5.95 12.60
N ASP A 285 -7.12 6.50 13.62
CA ASP A 285 -5.70 6.81 13.59
C ASP A 285 -4.86 6.04 14.63
N PHE A 286 -5.40 4.94 15.15
CA PHE A 286 -4.71 4.02 16.04
C PHE A 286 -5.11 2.58 15.77
N GLY A 287 -4.32 1.63 16.29
CA GLY A 287 -4.65 0.21 16.28
C GLY A 287 -4.68 -0.36 17.69
N LEU A 288 -5.18 -1.59 17.83
CA LEU A 288 -5.05 -2.40 19.04
C LEU A 288 -4.09 -3.56 18.79
N HIS A 289 -3.33 -3.94 19.83
CA HIS A 289 -2.51 -5.13 19.82
C HIS A 289 -2.78 -5.96 21.07
N LEU A 290 -3.27 -7.17 20.88
CA LEU A 290 -3.53 -8.13 21.94
C LEU A 290 -2.33 -9.05 22.09
N ALA A 291 -1.51 -8.81 23.11
CA ALA A 291 -0.33 -9.59 23.43
C ALA A 291 -0.64 -10.67 24.47
N GLY A 292 0.12 -11.74 24.49
CA GLY A 292 0.02 -12.80 25.50
C GLY A 292 0.66 -14.09 25.00
N MET A 293 0.84 -15.06 25.88
CA MET A 293 1.46 -16.35 25.58
C MET A 293 0.61 -17.18 24.61
N THR A 294 1.23 -18.12 23.92
CA THR A 294 0.51 -19.13 23.10
C THR A 294 -0.54 -19.87 23.91
N GLY A 295 -1.68 -20.15 23.28
CA GLY A 295 -2.77 -20.92 23.88
C GLY A 295 -3.70 -20.13 24.82
N GLN A 296 -3.51 -18.82 24.98
CA GLN A 296 -4.37 -17.98 25.84
C GLN A 296 -5.68 -17.54 25.18
N GLY A 297 -5.93 -17.90 23.91
CA GLY A 297 -7.19 -17.58 23.20
C GLY A 297 -7.22 -16.20 22.55
N LYS A 298 -6.09 -15.56 22.31
CA LYS A 298 -5.98 -14.24 21.64
C LYS A 298 -6.72 -14.20 20.29
N SER A 299 -6.41 -15.15 19.40
CA SER A 299 -7.04 -15.25 18.07
C SER A 299 -8.54 -15.56 18.17
N GLN A 300 -8.98 -16.31 19.19
CA GLN A 300 -10.38 -16.57 19.45
C GLN A 300 -11.12 -15.31 19.88
N LEU A 301 -10.53 -14.52 20.76
CA LEU A 301 -11.11 -13.24 21.20
C LEU A 301 -11.15 -12.23 20.04
N ALA A 302 -10.09 -12.15 19.22
CA ALA A 302 -10.08 -11.34 18.02
C ALA A 302 -11.18 -11.76 17.02
N ALA A 303 -11.39 -13.07 16.86
CA ALA A 303 -12.44 -13.62 16.00
C ALA A 303 -13.85 -13.23 16.47
N ILE A 304 -14.13 -13.29 17.77
CA ILE A 304 -15.43 -12.84 18.30
C ILE A 304 -15.69 -11.38 17.91
N MET A 305 -14.69 -10.51 17.98
CA MET A 305 -14.84 -9.10 17.56
C MET A 305 -14.96 -8.99 16.04
N GLN A 306 -14.21 -9.79 15.30
CA GLN A 306 -14.26 -9.82 13.84
C GLN A 306 -15.63 -10.29 13.33
N GLN A 307 -16.26 -11.24 14.03
CA GLN A 307 -17.60 -11.77 13.70
C GLN A 307 -18.75 -10.79 13.90
N HIS A 308 -18.50 -9.61 14.49
CA HIS A 308 -19.43 -8.48 14.41
C HIS A 308 -19.58 -7.94 12.97
N PHE A 309 -18.65 -8.25 12.09
CA PHE A 309 -18.68 -7.82 10.68
C PHE A 309 -19.06 -8.96 9.72
N GLY A 310 -19.27 -10.16 10.22
CA GLY A 310 -19.69 -11.31 9.42
C GLY A 310 -19.49 -12.62 10.16
N PRO A 311 -20.51 -13.50 10.23
CA PRO A 311 -20.48 -14.70 11.06
C PRO A 311 -19.42 -15.72 10.63
N THR A 312 -18.98 -15.68 9.37
CA THR A 312 -17.97 -16.58 8.82
C THR A 312 -16.53 -16.21 9.16
N LEU A 313 -16.30 -15.04 9.78
CA LEU A 313 -14.99 -14.53 10.14
C LEU A 313 -14.51 -15.08 11.49
N ASP A 314 -14.49 -16.39 11.62
CA ASP A 314 -14.03 -17.10 12.81
C ASP A 314 -12.50 -17.13 12.91
N ALA A 315 -11.94 -17.80 13.91
CA ALA A 315 -10.50 -17.84 14.15
C ALA A 315 -9.68 -18.54 13.05
N HIS A 316 -10.32 -19.32 12.18
CA HIS A 316 -9.69 -19.94 11.01
C HIS A 316 -9.77 -19.07 9.76
N HIS A 317 -10.64 -18.07 9.77
CA HIS A 317 -10.93 -17.20 8.62
C HIS A 317 -10.71 -15.71 8.94
N LEU A 318 -9.69 -15.41 9.76
CA LEU A 318 -9.29 -14.01 10.00
C LEU A 318 -8.71 -13.40 8.73
N PRO A 319 -9.03 -12.11 8.44
CA PRO A 319 -8.71 -11.48 7.16
C PRO A 319 -7.22 -11.27 6.92
N GLY A 320 -6.40 -11.14 7.96
CA GLY A 320 -4.96 -10.87 7.85
C GLY A 320 -4.11 -11.75 8.75
N SER A 321 -2.88 -12.00 8.31
CA SER A 321 -1.83 -12.64 9.11
C SER A 321 -0.52 -11.88 8.96
N TRP A 322 0.27 -11.76 10.02
CA TRP A 322 1.59 -11.11 9.98
C TRP A 322 2.63 -11.87 9.15
N SER A 323 2.36 -13.11 8.78
CA SER A 323 3.16 -13.86 7.81
C SER A 323 3.01 -13.32 6.38
N SER A 324 1.96 -12.53 6.10
CA SER A 324 1.71 -11.90 4.82
C SER A 324 2.71 -10.78 4.50
N THR A 325 2.86 -10.46 3.21
CA THR A 325 3.71 -9.33 2.81
C THR A 325 3.12 -7.99 3.27
N ALA A 326 3.99 -7.03 3.58
CA ALA A 326 3.55 -5.69 3.97
C ALA A 326 2.62 -5.02 2.95
N ASN A 327 2.82 -5.30 1.65
CA ASN A 327 1.96 -4.75 0.58
C ASN A 327 0.56 -5.38 0.59
N ALA A 328 0.45 -6.68 0.88
CA ALA A 328 -0.83 -7.36 1.00
C ALA A 328 -1.62 -6.81 2.19
N LEU A 329 -0.97 -6.65 3.35
CA LEU A 329 -1.61 -6.07 4.54
C LEU A 329 -2.04 -4.61 4.34
N GLU A 330 -1.23 -3.79 3.65
CA GLU A 330 -1.62 -2.42 3.28
C GLU A 330 -2.83 -2.42 2.35
N GLY A 331 -2.87 -3.31 1.36
CA GLY A 331 -4.00 -3.45 0.44
C GLY A 331 -5.29 -3.86 1.16
N LEU A 332 -5.18 -4.84 2.06
CA LEU A 332 -6.27 -5.32 2.89
C LEU A 332 -6.82 -4.21 3.80
N ALA A 333 -5.94 -3.54 4.55
CA ALA A 333 -6.32 -2.45 5.45
C ALA A 333 -6.85 -1.20 4.73
N PHE A 334 -6.43 -0.97 3.49
CA PHE A 334 -6.98 0.09 2.64
C PHE A 334 -8.41 -0.24 2.18
N ALA A 335 -8.65 -1.48 1.74
CA ALA A 335 -9.97 -1.89 1.26
C ALA A 335 -10.97 -2.14 2.40
N GLY A 336 -10.49 -2.57 3.57
CA GLY A 336 -11.26 -2.71 4.81
C GLY A 336 -11.56 -1.37 5.48
N LYS A 337 -12.13 -0.43 4.72
CA LYS A 337 -12.49 0.90 5.20
C LYS A 337 -13.67 0.81 6.18
N ASP A 338 -13.58 1.55 7.28
CA ASP A 338 -14.61 1.68 8.31
C ASP A 338 -15.07 0.33 8.91
N VAL A 339 -14.18 -0.68 8.92
CA VAL A 339 -14.40 -1.97 9.57
C VAL A 339 -13.22 -2.34 10.45
N LEU A 340 -13.41 -3.29 11.36
CA LEU A 340 -12.31 -3.91 12.10
C LEU A 340 -11.63 -4.94 11.20
N VAL A 341 -10.31 -4.89 11.09
CA VAL A 341 -9.49 -5.84 10.35
C VAL A 341 -8.52 -6.51 11.33
N ALA A 342 -8.75 -7.77 11.63
CA ALA A 342 -7.84 -8.56 12.44
C ALA A 342 -6.61 -8.96 11.62
N VAL A 343 -5.42 -8.80 12.21
CA VAL A 343 -4.14 -9.26 11.67
C VAL A 343 -3.50 -10.15 12.74
N ASP A 344 -3.55 -11.45 12.49
CA ASP A 344 -3.24 -12.48 13.48
C ASP A 344 -1.77 -12.92 13.44
N ASP A 345 -1.30 -13.42 14.58
CA ASP A 345 -0.05 -14.14 14.76
C ASP A 345 1.21 -13.31 14.57
N PHE A 346 1.38 -12.25 15.38
CA PHE A 346 2.63 -11.53 15.50
C PHE A 346 3.58 -12.32 16.41
N ALA A 347 4.26 -13.29 15.82
CA ALA A 347 5.25 -14.15 16.48
C ALA A 347 6.58 -14.06 15.71
N PRO A 348 7.43 -13.05 16.02
CA PRO A 348 8.68 -12.84 15.31
C PRO A 348 9.74 -13.87 15.73
N GLU A 349 9.76 -14.99 15.04
CA GLU A 349 10.66 -16.12 15.24
C GLU A 349 11.64 -16.30 14.08
N GLY A 350 12.65 -17.14 14.28
CA GLY A 350 13.63 -17.54 13.27
C GLY A 350 14.92 -16.75 13.31
N SER A 351 15.46 -16.44 12.14
CA SER A 351 16.70 -15.66 12.04
C SER A 351 16.47 -14.20 12.44
N ARG A 352 17.54 -13.51 12.88
CA ARG A 352 17.49 -12.08 13.20
C ARG A 352 16.89 -11.24 12.06
N HIS A 353 17.16 -11.61 10.82
CA HIS A 353 16.60 -10.96 9.65
C HIS A 353 15.08 -11.14 9.56
N ASP A 354 14.57 -12.34 9.87
CA ASP A 354 13.13 -12.61 9.86
C ASP A 354 12.42 -11.83 10.97
N ILE A 355 12.99 -11.82 12.18
CA ILE A 355 12.49 -11.02 13.32
C ILE A 355 12.42 -9.53 12.95
N ASP A 356 13.50 -8.97 12.38
CA ASP A 356 13.55 -7.56 11.95
C ASP A 356 12.52 -7.28 10.86
N ARG A 357 12.27 -8.23 9.95
CA ARG A 357 11.24 -8.12 8.91
C ARG A 357 9.83 -8.05 9.49
N TYR A 358 9.51 -8.88 10.49
CA TYR A 358 8.21 -8.83 11.18
C TYR A 358 8.00 -7.47 11.84
N HIS A 359 8.97 -7.00 12.63
CA HIS A 359 8.89 -5.68 13.26
C HIS A 359 8.82 -4.53 12.25
N ALA A 360 9.55 -4.62 11.12
CA ALA A 360 9.49 -3.61 10.06
C ALA A 360 8.12 -3.58 9.36
N THR A 361 7.50 -4.75 9.15
CA THR A 361 6.16 -4.86 8.56
C THR A 361 5.12 -4.26 9.50
N ALA A 362 5.15 -4.61 10.78
CA ALA A 362 4.27 -4.04 11.79
C ALA A 362 4.46 -2.52 11.93
N ALA A 363 5.71 -2.07 11.98
CA ALA A 363 6.03 -0.65 12.03
C ALA A 363 5.47 0.11 10.83
N ARG A 364 5.50 -0.48 9.65
CA ARG A 364 5.00 0.13 8.43
C ARG A 364 3.48 0.26 8.46
N LEU A 365 2.78 -0.83 8.78
CA LEU A 365 1.32 -0.86 8.80
C LEU A 365 0.74 0.05 9.90
N LEU A 366 1.22 -0.08 11.14
CA LEU A 366 0.71 0.67 12.29
C LEU A 366 1.07 2.16 12.24
N ARG A 367 2.21 2.53 11.62
CA ARG A 367 2.52 3.95 11.35
C ARG A 367 1.64 4.53 10.25
N ALA A 368 1.39 3.76 9.19
CA ALA A 368 0.49 4.17 8.12
C ALA A 368 -0.92 4.43 8.67
N GLN A 369 -1.43 3.53 9.51
CA GLN A 369 -2.67 3.69 10.26
C GLN A 369 -2.68 4.99 11.08
N GLY A 370 -1.72 5.13 11.98
CA GLY A 370 -1.66 6.26 12.93
C GLY A 370 -1.28 7.61 12.32
N ASN A 371 -0.92 7.67 11.05
CA ASN A 371 -0.61 8.91 10.32
C ASN A 371 -1.62 9.20 9.20
N GLY A 372 -2.56 8.30 8.90
CA GLY A 372 -3.46 8.41 7.76
C GLY A 372 -2.71 8.54 6.42
N SER A 373 -1.52 7.97 6.30
CA SER A 373 -0.65 8.12 5.14
C SER A 373 -0.10 6.77 4.68
N ALA A 374 0.20 6.66 3.39
CA ALA A 374 0.79 5.45 2.82
C ALA A 374 2.09 5.78 2.09
N ARG A 375 2.79 4.74 1.66
CA ARG A 375 3.99 4.90 0.84
C ARG A 375 3.60 5.36 -0.56
N GLY A 376 4.10 6.52 -0.99
CA GLY A 376 3.97 7.01 -2.36
C GLY A 376 4.52 5.99 -3.36
N ARG A 377 3.79 5.77 -4.45
CA ARG A 377 4.16 4.87 -5.56
C ARG A 377 4.06 5.62 -6.87
N MET A 378 5.06 5.47 -7.73
CA MET A 378 5.06 6.07 -9.07
C MET A 378 4.34 5.15 -10.06
N ARG A 379 3.72 5.75 -11.08
CA ARG A 379 3.28 5.08 -12.31
C ARG A 379 4.43 4.99 -13.29
N ALA A 380 4.28 4.19 -14.35
CA ALA A 380 5.27 4.07 -15.41
C ALA A 380 5.53 5.39 -16.16
N ASP A 381 4.58 6.31 -16.14
CA ASP A 381 4.67 7.65 -16.73
C ASP A 381 5.34 8.70 -15.81
N GLY A 382 5.85 8.29 -14.64
CA GLY A 382 6.49 9.18 -13.67
C GLY A 382 5.51 9.93 -12.74
N SER A 383 4.20 9.81 -12.93
CA SER A 383 3.21 10.41 -12.03
C SER A 383 3.07 9.62 -10.73
N LEU A 384 2.70 10.28 -9.64
CA LEU A 384 2.40 9.59 -8.38
C LEU A 384 1.03 8.91 -8.46
N ARG A 385 0.95 7.69 -7.93
CA ARG A 385 -0.34 7.06 -7.64
C ARG A 385 -0.93 7.69 -6.38
N PRO A 386 -2.26 7.79 -6.29
CA PRO A 386 -2.91 8.18 -5.04
C PRO A 386 -2.47 7.27 -3.89
N ASP A 387 -2.29 7.86 -2.73
CA ASP A 387 -1.97 7.14 -1.50
C ASP A 387 -3.11 6.21 -1.09
N LYS A 388 -2.74 5.05 -0.56
CA LYS A 388 -3.66 4.02 -0.08
C LYS A 388 -3.36 3.67 1.39
N PRO A 389 -3.63 4.60 2.33
CA PRO A 389 -3.45 4.34 3.75
C PRO A 389 -4.48 3.33 4.27
N PRO A 390 -4.21 2.64 5.40
CA PRO A 390 -5.25 1.96 6.17
C PRO A 390 -6.40 2.89 6.50
N ARG A 391 -7.64 2.40 6.36
CA ARG A 391 -8.86 3.20 6.53
C ARG A 391 -9.86 2.63 7.54
N GLY A 392 -9.55 1.49 8.14
CA GLY A 392 -10.33 0.84 9.17
C GLY A 392 -9.55 0.69 10.47
N MET A 393 -10.11 -0.01 11.45
CA MET A 393 -9.46 -0.33 12.71
C MET A 393 -8.61 -1.59 12.55
N ILE A 394 -7.35 -1.55 12.93
CA ILE A 394 -6.49 -2.75 12.98
C ILE A 394 -6.51 -3.33 14.38
N LEU A 395 -6.92 -4.60 14.49
CA LEU A 395 -6.77 -5.43 15.69
C LEU A 395 -5.68 -6.46 15.42
N SER A 396 -4.53 -6.29 16.03
CA SER A 396 -3.41 -7.22 15.91
C SER A 396 -3.38 -8.18 17.10
N THR A 397 -3.01 -9.43 16.88
CA THR A 397 -2.71 -10.39 17.96
C THR A 397 -1.26 -10.85 17.85
N GLY A 398 -0.65 -11.24 18.96
CA GLY A 398 0.71 -11.74 18.94
C GLY A 398 1.23 -12.24 20.28
N GLU A 399 2.39 -12.89 20.22
CA GLU A 399 3.13 -13.28 21.43
C GLU A 399 4.07 -12.18 21.88
N ASP A 400 4.59 -11.39 20.94
CA ASP A 400 5.49 -10.27 21.18
C ASP A 400 4.82 -8.94 20.81
N ILE A 401 5.38 -7.86 21.33
CA ILE A 401 4.90 -6.49 21.09
C ILE A 401 5.74 -5.84 19.97
N PRO A 402 5.12 -5.23 18.94
CA PRO A 402 5.87 -4.53 17.92
C PRO A 402 6.81 -3.45 18.47
N LYS A 403 8.10 -3.51 18.08
CA LYS A 403 9.15 -2.63 18.60
C LYS A 403 9.03 -1.20 18.07
N GLY A 404 9.37 -0.24 18.94
CA GLY A 404 9.55 1.16 18.61
C GLY A 404 8.56 2.10 19.29
N GLN A 405 9.09 3.15 19.90
CA GLN A 405 8.33 4.18 20.64
C GLN A 405 7.17 4.77 19.83
N SER A 406 7.42 5.07 18.55
CA SER A 406 6.42 5.65 17.65
C SER A 406 5.25 4.70 17.36
N ILE A 407 5.45 3.39 17.42
CA ILE A 407 4.42 2.36 17.22
C ILE A 407 3.61 2.21 18.49
N LYS A 408 4.29 2.04 19.62
CA LYS A 408 3.65 1.95 20.94
C LYS A 408 2.78 3.17 21.28
N ALA A 409 3.12 4.35 20.74
CA ALA A 409 2.29 5.54 20.87
C ALA A 409 1.03 5.57 19.97
N ARG A 410 0.96 4.71 18.95
CA ARG A 410 -0.17 4.62 17.98
C ARG A 410 -0.98 3.34 18.13
N THR A 411 -0.60 2.51 19.08
CA THR A 411 -1.22 1.19 19.27
C THR A 411 -1.51 1.03 20.75
N LEU A 412 -2.77 0.76 21.09
CA LEU A 412 -3.14 0.35 22.44
C LEU A 412 -2.76 -1.11 22.62
N ILE A 413 -1.82 -1.37 23.50
CA ILE A 413 -1.33 -2.71 23.80
C ILE A 413 -2.12 -3.25 24.97
N LEU A 414 -2.75 -4.38 24.76
CA LEU A 414 -3.56 -5.08 25.75
C LEU A 414 -2.88 -6.43 26.02
N GLU A 415 -2.56 -6.70 27.25
CA GLU A 415 -1.94 -7.96 27.66
C GLU A 415 -3.01 -8.92 28.19
N LEU A 416 -3.10 -10.10 27.59
CA LEU A 416 -3.98 -11.18 28.02
C LEU A 416 -3.18 -12.13 28.90
N GLU A 417 -3.36 -11.99 30.20
CA GLU A 417 -2.69 -12.83 31.19
C GLU A 417 -3.21 -14.28 31.17
N PRO A 418 -2.40 -15.25 31.60
CA PRO A 418 -2.83 -16.63 31.76
C PRO A 418 -4.05 -16.74 32.70
N GLY A 419 -5.10 -17.38 32.20
CA GLY A 419 -6.35 -17.58 32.96
C GLY A 419 -7.32 -16.39 32.93
N ALA A 420 -6.99 -15.29 32.27
CA ALA A 420 -7.87 -14.12 32.17
C ALA A 420 -9.10 -14.38 31.28
N LEU A 421 -9.02 -15.30 30.33
CA LEU A 421 -10.12 -15.62 29.42
C LEU A 421 -11.10 -16.62 30.07
N ASN A 422 -12.38 -16.27 30.09
CA ASN A 422 -13.45 -17.18 30.52
C ASN A 422 -13.85 -18.10 29.40
N TRP A 423 -13.29 -19.31 29.37
CA TRP A 423 -13.48 -20.31 28.34
C TRP A 423 -14.94 -20.80 28.19
N GLN A 424 -15.69 -20.86 29.27
CA GLN A 424 -17.10 -21.26 29.22
C GLN A 424 -17.93 -20.21 28.48
N ARG A 425 -17.76 -18.93 28.86
CA ARG A 425 -18.40 -17.81 28.17
C ARG A 425 -17.94 -17.67 26.73
N LEU A 426 -16.67 -17.94 26.45
CA LEU A 426 -16.16 -17.91 25.09
C LEU A 426 -16.86 -18.95 24.20
N THR A 427 -17.08 -20.18 24.69
CA THR A 427 -17.80 -21.21 23.94
C THR A 427 -19.24 -20.77 23.60
N GLU A 428 -19.92 -20.12 24.52
CA GLU A 428 -21.24 -19.55 24.27
C GLU A 428 -21.19 -18.39 23.27
N ALA A 429 -20.25 -17.47 23.44
CA ALA A 429 -20.02 -16.38 22.51
C ALA A 429 -19.74 -16.87 21.08
N GLN A 430 -18.95 -17.94 20.91
CA GLN A 430 -18.69 -18.55 19.60
C GLN A 430 -19.96 -19.10 18.94
N ARG A 431 -20.87 -19.69 19.70
CA ARG A 431 -22.17 -20.14 19.16
C ARG A 431 -23.03 -18.97 18.69
N LEU A 432 -23.09 -17.90 19.48
CA LEU A 432 -23.81 -16.67 19.12
C LEU A 432 -23.18 -16.00 17.90
N ALA A 433 -21.86 -15.97 17.82
CA ALA A 433 -21.13 -15.45 16.68
C ALA A 433 -21.45 -16.21 15.39
N ALA A 434 -21.38 -17.54 15.45
CA ALA A 434 -21.69 -18.40 14.30
C ALA A 434 -23.16 -18.27 13.84
N SER A 435 -24.10 -17.98 14.75
CA SER A 435 -25.50 -17.70 14.40
C SER A 435 -25.74 -16.30 13.82
N GLY A 436 -24.72 -15.40 13.79
CA GLY A 436 -24.83 -14.07 13.24
C GLY A 436 -25.38 -13.01 14.19
N VAL A 437 -25.59 -13.31 15.48
CA VAL A 437 -26.15 -12.39 16.46
C VAL A 437 -25.30 -11.13 16.60
N TYR A 438 -23.97 -11.26 16.63
CA TYR A 438 -23.09 -10.10 16.73
C TYR A 438 -23.08 -9.24 15.44
N ALA A 439 -23.15 -9.90 14.27
CA ALA A 439 -23.32 -9.19 13.00
C ALA A 439 -24.66 -8.45 12.93
N SER A 440 -25.72 -9.00 13.53
CA SER A 440 -27.03 -8.36 13.69
C SER A 440 -26.95 -7.11 14.59
N ALA A 441 -26.21 -7.18 15.70
CA ALA A 441 -25.98 -6.02 16.56
C ALA A 441 -25.22 -4.90 15.84
N MET A 442 -24.18 -5.24 15.09
CA MET A 442 -23.40 -4.29 14.30
C MET A 442 -24.24 -3.71 13.16
N ALA A 443 -25.00 -4.53 12.42
CA ALA A 443 -25.90 -4.07 11.38
C ALA A 443 -26.94 -3.07 11.93
N GLY A 444 -27.50 -3.35 13.11
CA GLY A 444 -28.41 -2.44 13.80
C GLY A 444 -27.76 -1.11 14.16
N PHE A 445 -26.55 -1.13 14.70
CA PHE A 445 -25.80 0.11 15.01
C PHE A 445 -25.46 0.90 13.73
N ILE A 446 -25.01 0.24 12.67
CA ILE A 446 -24.75 0.87 11.37
C ILE A 446 -26.04 1.44 10.78
N GLY A 447 -27.16 0.70 10.85
CA GLY A 447 -28.47 1.16 10.40
C GLY A 447 -28.95 2.39 11.18
N TRP A 448 -28.72 2.40 12.48
CA TRP A 448 -28.96 3.58 13.32
C TRP A 448 -28.09 4.76 12.90
N LEU A 449 -26.78 4.56 12.67
CA LEU A 449 -25.90 5.63 12.17
C LEU A 449 -26.36 6.14 10.80
N ALA A 450 -26.78 5.27 9.90
CA ALA A 450 -27.17 5.59 8.52
C ALA A 450 -28.35 6.57 8.44
N GLN A 451 -29.26 6.56 9.43
CA GLN A 451 -30.42 7.45 9.45
C GLN A 451 -30.03 8.92 9.36
N ASP A 452 -28.95 9.31 10.05
CA ASP A 452 -28.40 10.66 10.01
C ASP A 452 -26.88 10.62 10.29
N TYR A 453 -26.14 9.98 9.38
CA TYR A 453 -24.72 9.76 9.55
C TYR A 453 -23.90 11.04 9.80
N PRO A 454 -24.09 12.15 9.04
CA PRO A 454 -23.35 13.37 9.27
C PRO A 454 -23.53 13.96 10.67
N THR A 455 -24.74 14.02 11.19
CA THR A 455 -25.04 14.56 12.53
C THR A 455 -24.49 13.66 13.62
N ARG A 456 -24.67 12.33 13.51
CA ARG A 456 -24.16 11.36 14.49
C ARG A 456 -22.65 11.34 14.53
N LEU A 457 -21.99 11.46 13.38
CA LEU A 457 -20.53 11.58 13.30
C LEU A 457 -20.03 12.91 13.91
N ALA A 458 -20.74 14.01 13.68
CA ALA A 458 -20.42 15.30 14.32
C ALA A 458 -20.56 15.23 15.85
N ALA A 459 -21.60 14.58 16.34
CA ALA A 459 -21.81 14.34 17.77
C ALA A 459 -20.68 13.49 18.39
N PHE A 460 -20.27 12.40 17.69
CA PHE A 460 -19.11 11.60 18.10
C PHE A 460 -17.83 12.44 18.19
N ARG A 461 -17.54 13.26 17.18
CA ARG A 461 -16.36 14.13 17.16
C ARG A 461 -16.37 15.15 18.28
N ALA A 462 -17.52 15.74 18.57
CA ALA A 462 -17.68 16.67 19.69
C ALA A 462 -17.46 15.95 21.04
N GLU A 463 -17.98 14.74 21.19
CA GLU A 463 -17.77 13.93 22.40
C GLU A 463 -16.30 13.52 22.55
N HIS A 464 -15.63 13.11 21.48
CA HIS A 464 -14.20 12.80 21.48
C HIS A 464 -13.39 13.98 22.03
N MET A 465 -13.66 15.19 21.57
CA MET A 465 -12.99 16.40 22.08
C MET A 465 -13.21 16.60 23.57
N ARG A 466 -14.45 16.44 24.07
CA ARG A 466 -14.77 16.53 25.51
C ARG A 466 -14.04 15.49 26.33
N GLN A 467 -14.03 14.24 25.90
CA GLN A 467 -13.34 13.15 26.60
C GLN A 467 -11.82 13.36 26.61
N ARG A 468 -11.27 13.91 25.53
CA ARG A 468 -9.85 14.26 25.46
C ARG A 468 -9.46 15.36 26.47
N GLU A 469 -10.29 16.35 26.66
CA GLU A 469 -10.09 17.39 27.70
C GLU A 469 -10.16 16.80 29.10
N HIS A 470 -11.09 15.87 29.33
CA HIS A 470 -11.24 15.19 30.61
C HIS A 470 -10.03 14.34 30.99
N LEU A 471 -9.40 13.65 30.02
CA LEU A 471 -8.27 12.76 30.24
C LEU A 471 -6.89 13.45 30.19
N GLN A 472 -6.79 14.78 30.01
CA GLN A 472 -5.53 15.48 29.70
C GLN A 472 -4.38 15.26 30.70
N ASN A 473 -4.65 14.82 31.91
CA ASN A 473 -3.65 14.70 32.98
C ASN A 473 -3.07 13.27 33.15
N THR A 474 -3.39 12.31 32.28
CA THR A 474 -3.12 10.89 32.56
C THR A 474 -2.00 10.27 31.72
N GLY A 475 -1.18 11.02 30.96
CA GLY A 475 -0.04 10.42 30.24
C GLY A 475 0.31 11.03 28.88
N HIS A 476 0.87 10.21 28.00
CA HIS A 476 1.28 10.64 26.67
C HIS A 476 0.07 11.07 25.81
N LYS A 477 0.12 12.23 25.18
CA LYS A 477 -0.99 12.84 24.42
C LYS A 477 -1.74 11.91 23.46
N ARG A 478 -1.05 10.96 22.80
CA ARG A 478 -1.69 10.00 21.90
C ARG A 478 -2.43 8.89 22.65
N THR A 479 -1.92 8.44 23.79
CA THR A 479 -2.60 7.46 24.65
C THR A 479 -3.89 8.03 25.19
N VAL A 480 -3.85 9.29 25.64
CA VAL A 480 -5.04 10.06 26.05
C VAL A 480 -6.06 10.15 24.90
N ASP A 481 -5.60 10.40 23.68
CA ASP A 481 -6.46 10.52 22.51
C ASP A 481 -7.13 9.18 22.16
N ILE A 482 -6.41 8.05 22.25
CA ILE A 482 -6.97 6.70 22.07
C ILE A 482 -8.09 6.43 23.09
N GLY A 483 -7.82 6.70 24.36
CA GLY A 483 -8.83 6.56 25.42
C GLY A 483 -10.06 7.41 25.19
N ALA A 484 -9.87 8.66 24.81
CA ALA A 484 -10.95 9.60 24.49
C ALA A 484 -11.80 9.13 23.30
N GLN A 485 -11.18 8.59 22.25
CA GLN A 485 -11.91 8.03 21.11
C GLN A 485 -12.75 6.82 21.52
N LEU A 486 -12.22 5.91 22.35
CA LEU A 486 -12.96 4.75 22.85
C LEU A 486 -14.12 5.16 23.77
N LEU A 487 -13.92 6.11 24.69
CA LEU A 487 -14.99 6.65 25.53
C LEU A 487 -16.10 7.29 24.72
N ALA A 488 -15.76 8.14 23.72
CA ALA A 488 -16.73 8.73 22.82
C ALA A 488 -17.50 7.68 22.00
N THR A 489 -16.83 6.60 21.62
CA THR A 489 -17.48 5.44 20.94
C THR A 489 -18.54 4.82 21.85
N TYR A 490 -18.19 4.56 23.10
CA TYR A 490 -19.15 4.00 24.04
C TYR A 490 -20.33 4.95 24.33
N LYS A 491 -20.13 6.26 24.33
CA LYS A 491 -21.26 7.21 24.40
C LYS A 491 -22.24 7.00 23.26
N SER A 492 -21.73 6.82 22.03
CA SER A 492 -22.58 6.55 20.87
C SER A 492 -23.25 5.17 20.93
N LEU A 493 -22.51 4.14 21.34
CA LEU A 493 -23.04 2.78 21.46
C LEU A 493 -24.11 2.67 22.55
N LEU A 494 -23.87 3.28 23.71
CA LEU A 494 -24.81 3.25 24.83
C LEU A 494 -26.06 4.10 24.55
N ALA A 495 -25.92 5.24 23.85
CA ALA A 495 -27.05 6.02 23.38
C ALA A 495 -27.93 5.21 22.41
N PHE A 496 -27.31 4.50 21.46
CA PHE A 496 -28.02 3.57 20.58
C PHE A 496 -28.73 2.48 21.37
N ALA A 497 -28.04 1.81 22.30
CA ALA A 497 -28.60 0.72 23.09
C ALA A 497 -29.78 1.16 23.95
N LEU A 498 -29.75 2.39 24.46
CA LEU A 498 -30.85 3.01 25.21
C LEU A 498 -32.03 3.35 24.27
N GLU A 499 -31.76 3.98 23.11
CA GLU A 499 -32.78 4.40 22.12
C GLU A 499 -33.58 3.18 21.58
N VAL A 500 -32.92 2.06 21.34
CA VAL A 500 -33.59 0.82 20.88
C VAL A 500 -34.21 0.01 22.02
N GLY A 501 -34.06 0.45 23.27
CA GLY A 501 -34.60 -0.23 24.46
C GLY A 501 -33.84 -1.53 24.82
N ALA A 502 -32.60 -1.66 24.37
CA ALA A 502 -31.72 -2.77 24.78
C ALA A 502 -31.19 -2.59 26.20
N LEU A 503 -31.08 -1.36 26.69
CA LEU A 503 -30.69 -1.03 28.08
C LEU A 503 -31.75 -0.16 28.73
N THR A 504 -31.87 -0.30 30.05
CA THR A 504 -32.56 0.67 30.89
C THR A 504 -31.60 1.79 31.29
N GLU A 505 -32.11 2.93 31.78
CA GLU A 505 -31.30 4.04 32.26
C GLU A 505 -30.30 3.63 33.36
N SER A 506 -30.75 2.75 34.28
CA SER A 506 -29.90 2.25 35.36
C SER A 506 -28.78 1.35 34.85
N GLU A 507 -29.05 0.45 33.88
CA GLU A 507 -28.05 -0.41 33.21
C GLU A 507 -27.06 0.45 32.41
N HIS A 508 -27.57 1.48 31.69
CA HIS A 508 -26.76 2.44 30.96
C HIS A 508 -25.75 3.15 31.90
N ALA A 509 -26.24 3.69 33.03
CA ALA A 509 -25.38 4.39 34.01
C ALA A 509 -24.34 3.46 34.67
N ALA A 510 -24.72 2.22 34.97
CA ALA A 510 -23.81 1.22 35.52
C ALA A 510 -22.72 0.80 34.51
N LEU A 511 -23.13 0.55 33.26
CA LEU A 511 -22.21 0.16 32.18
C LEU A 511 -21.25 1.30 31.80
N TRP A 512 -21.74 2.55 31.82
CA TRP A 512 -20.87 3.70 31.57
C TRP A 512 -19.71 3.78 32.60
N ARG A 513 -20.01 3.65 33.90
CA ARG A 513 -18.99 3.63 34.96
C ARG A 513 -17.98 2.48 34.79
N ARG A 514 -18.47 1.31 34.40
CA ARG A 514 -17.63 0.14 34.09
C ARG A 514 -16.68 0.43 32.91
N VAL A 515 -17.19 1.05 31.84
CA VAL A 515 -16.43 1.45 30.65
C VAL A 515 -15.33 2.45 31.01
N GLU A 516 -15.68 3.51 31.79
CA GLU A 516 -14.69 4.51 32.24
C GLU A 516 -13.54 3.83 33.01
N ALA A 517 -13.85 2.98 33.97
CA ALA A 517 -12.87 2.25 34.75
C ALA A 517 -12.03 1.29 33.87
N GLY A 518 -12.66 0.58 32.94
CA GLY A 518 -11.99 -0.36 32.04
C GLY A 518 -11.03 0.33 31.07
N ILE A 519 -11.42 1.48 30.51
CA ILE A 519 -10.52 2.28 29.64
C ILE A 519 -9.35 2.83 30.47
N GLN A 520 -9.60 3.37 31.65
CA GLN A 520 -8.52 3.87 32.51
C GLN A 520 -7.52 2.76 32.85
N ALA A 521 -7.99 1.59 33.27
CA ALA A 521 -7.16 0.44 33.58
C ALA A 521 -6.34 -0.06 32.36
N ALA A 522 -6.88 0.08 31.13
CA ALA A 522 -6.16 -0.25 29.91
C ALA A 522 -5.07 0.78 29.54
N LEU A 523 -5.24 2.05 29.94
CA LEU A 523 -4.29 3.12 29.63
C LEU A 523 -3.10 3.18 30.61
N GLU A 524 -3.27 2.77 31.85
CA GLU A 524 -2.22 2.81 32.87
C GLU A 524 -0.92 2.08 32.47
N PRO A 525 -0.96 0.83 31.95
CA PRO A 525 0.27 0.13 31.55
C PRO A 525 0.98 0.78 30.36
N GLN A 526 0.26 1.55 29.53
CA GLN A 526 0.84 2.18 28.32
C GLN A 526 1.94 3.17 28.65
N ALA A 527 1.84 3.89 29.77
CA ALA A 527 2.86 4.84 30.22
C ALA A 527 4.19 4.12 30.47
N THR A 528 4.15 2.98 31.17
CA THR A 528 5.33 2.13 31.44
C THR A 528 5.92 1.55 30.15
N LEU A 529 5.10 0.99 29.26
CA LEU A 529 5.54 0.43 27.98
C LEU A 529 6.19 1.50 27.08
N GLN A 530 5.71 2.73 27.14
CA GLN A 530 6.30 3.86 26.40
C GLN A 530 7.60 4.35 27.03
N ALA A 531 7.65 4.42 28.37
CA ALA A 531 8.86 4.79 29.12
C ALA A 531 10.01 3.80 28.87
N GLN A 532 9.73 2.49 28.85
CA GLN A 532 10.73 1.45 28.52
C GLN A 532 11.27 1.58 27.09
N SER A 533 10.52 2.17 26.20
CA SER A 533 10.93 2.42 24.80
C SER A 533 11.59 3.78 24.62
N ASP A 534 11.77 4.55 25.70
CA ASP A 534 12.41 5.86 25.63
C ASP A 534 13.93 5.69 25.44
N PRO A 535 14.50 6.27 24.37
CA PRO A 535 15.94 6.16 24.13
C PRO A 535 16.82 6.70 25.26
N VAL A 536 16.31 7.65 26.07
CA VAL A 536 17.05 8.24 27.21
C VAL A 536 17.06 7.27 28.39
N ALA A 537 15.92 6.69 28.74
CA ALA A 537 15.83 5.66 29.77
C ALA A 537 16.69 4.43 29.38
N ARG A 538 16.58 4.02 28.10
CA ARG A 538 17.38 2.90 27.57
C ARG A 538 18.89 3.19 27.57
N PHE A 539 19.29 4.43 27.31
CA PHE A 539 20.68 4.86 27.43
C PHE A 539 21.19 4.67 28.85
N SER A 540 20.44 5.12 29.87
CA SER A 540 20.83 5.01 31.27
C SER A 540 20.94 3.54 31.68
N GLU A 541 19.97 2.71 31.33
CA GLU A 541 19.99 1.27 31.58
C GLU A 541 21.20 0.57 30.94
N LEU A 542 21.43 0.81 29.65
CA LEU A 542 22.57 0.22 28.94
C LEU A 542 23.90 0.71 29.45
N LEU A 543 24.03 1.99 29.79
CA LEU A 543 25.27 2.55 30.37
C LEU A 543 25.60 1.91 31.73
N THR A 544 24.58 1.83 32.60
CA THR A 544 24.74 1.15 33.89
C THR A 544 25.13 -0.33 33.68
N GLY A 545 24.44 -1.04 32.78
CA GLY A 545 24.76 -2.44 32.45
C GLY A 545 26.18 -2.63 31.88
N LEU A 546 26.64 -1.71 31.04
CA LEU A 546 28.02 -1.73 30.52
C LEU A 546 29.07 -1.60 31.62
N LEU A 547 28.86 -0.67 32.54
CA LEU A 547 29.79 -0.43 33.67
C LEU A 547 29.78 -1.58 34.68
N VAL A 548 28.59 -2.04 35.10
CA VAL A 548 28.43 -3.14 36.04
C VAL A 548 29.02 -4.45 35.49
N SER A 549 28.78 -4.73 34.19
CA SER A 549 29.35 -5.94 33.57
C SER A 549 30.85 -5.86 33.27
N GLY A 550 31.49 -4.71 33.46
CA GLY A 550 32.89 -4.48 33.11
C GLY A 550 33.18 -4.55 31.60
N ARG A 551 32.17 -4.43 30.74
CA ARG A 551 32.38 -4.37 29.27
C ARG A 551 32.94 -3.02 28.83
N ALA A 552 32.72 -1.99 29.62
CA ALA A 552 33.35 -0.69 29.46
C ALA A 552 33.73 -0.15 30.85
N HIS A 553 34.68 0.80 30.90
CA HIS A 553 35.09 1.46 32.12
C HIS A 553 35.18 2.98 31.96
N VAL A 554 35.11 3.66 33.09
CA VAL A 554 35.36 5.09 33.23
C VAL A 554 36.61 5.26 34.11
N ALA A 555 37.49 6.18 33.73
CA ALA A 555 38.69 6.50 34.49
C ALA A 555 38.48 7.76 35.35
N ASP A 556 39.34 7.94 36.42
CA ASP A 556 39.41 9.18 37.12
C ASP A 556 39.97 10.31 36.23
N ALA A 557 39.32 11.46 36.23
CA ALA A 557 39.65 12.56 35.33
C ALA A 557 41.01 13.23 35.62
N VAL A 558 41.48 13.16 36.90
CA VAL A 558 42.69 13.79 37.37
C VAL A 558 43.89 12.84 37.30
N THR A 559 43.71 11.59 37.71
CA THR A 559 44.80 10.61 37.76
C THR A 559 44.88 9.71 36.54
N GLY A 560 43.75 9.58 35.79
CA GLY A 560 43.63 8.63 34.68
C GLY A 560 43.51 7.17 35.11
N GLY A 561 43.47 6.91 36.42
CA GLY A 561 43.44 5.60 37.09
C GLY A 561 42.05 5.21 37.59
N TYR A 562 42.04 4.39 38.64
CA TYR A 562 40.81 3.89 39.29
C TYR A 562 40.05 5.02 40.01
N PRO A 563 38.79 5.26 39.67
CA PRO A 563 37.99 6.36 40.25
C PRO A 563 37.15 5.91 41.46
N GLY A 564 37.09 4.63 41.77
CA GLY A 564 36.21 4.05 42.79
C GLY A 564 35.39 2.89 42.21
N ASP A 565 34.58 2.24 43.06
CA ASP A 565 33.74 1.11 42.66
C ASP A 565 32.59 1.51 41.72
N GLY A 566 32.10 0.57 40.91
CA GLY A 566 30.98 0.77 40.04
C GLY A 566 31.32 1.34 38.64
N TRP A 567 32.57 1.67 38.33
CA TRP A 567 33.02 2.29 37.10
C TRP A 567 33.68 1.32 36.09
N GLY A 568 33.39 0.02 36.18
CA GLY A 568 33.91 -0.99 35.22
C GLY A 568 35.33 -1.44 35.49
N TRP A 569 35.82 -1.32 36.76
CA TRP A 569 37.10 -1.82 37.21
C TRP A 569 36.91 -3.09 38.00
N GLU A 570 37.92 -3.93 37.99
CA GLU A 570 37.97 -5.18 38.77
C GLU A 570 39.19 -5.25 39.62
N GLN A 571 39.01 -5.73 40.81
CA GLN A 571 40.11 -6.04 41.71
C GLN A 571 40.73 -7.38 41.31
N SER A 572 42.02 -7.36 40.97
CA SER A 572 42.76 -8.57 40.60
C SER A 572 43.99 -8.73 41.54
N GLU A 573 44.22 -9.92 41.98
CA GLU A 573 45.42 -10.26 42.73
C GLU A 573 46.62 -10.41 41.78
N VAL A 574 47.65 -9.62 41.99
CA VAL A 574 48.90 -9.68 41.23
C VAL A 574 50.00 -10.19 42.17
N ILE A 575 50.60 -11.32 41.82
CA ILE A 575 51.72 -11.83 42.57
C ILE A 575 52.93 -10.96 42.26
N THR A 576 53.42 -10.22 43.26
CA THR A 576 54.64 -9.44 43.20
C THR A 576 55.76 -10.14 43.94
N GLN A 577 57.03 -9.69 43.82
CA GLN A 577 58.14 -10.22 44.58
C GLN A 577 58.02 -10.05 46.08
N TYR A 578 57.06 -9.28 46.55
CA TYR A 578 56.72 -9.05 47.94
C TYR A 578 55.45 -9.78 48.41
N GLY A 579 54.89 -10.64 47.64
CA GLY A 579 53.63 -11.33 47.91
C GLY A 579 52.42 -10.87 47.01
N PRO A 580 51.23 -11.47 47.26
CA PRO A 580 50.02 -11.07 46.55
C PRO A 580 49.63 -9.66 46.92
N GLU A 581 49.44 -8.83 45.86
CA GLU A 581 48.98 -7.45 45.98
C GLU A 581 47.69 -7.29 45.16
N LEU A 582 46.66 -6.73 45.77
CA LEU A 582 45.43 -6.43 45.12
C LEU A 582 45.57 -5.17 44.28
N LYS A 583 45.45 -5.31 42.93
CA LYS A 583 45.50 -4.19 42.01
C LYS A 583 44.18 -4.01 41.30
N GLN A 584 43.78 -2.77 41.16
CA GLN A 584 42.60 -2.40 40.35
C GLN A 584 42.96 -2.43 38.85
N ARG A 585 42.20 -3.16 38.07
CA ARG A 585 42.39 -3.33 36.64
C ARG A 585 41.18 -2.85 35.87
N ALA A 586 41.39 -1.96 34.88
CA ALA A 586 40.34 -1.52 33.99
C ALA A 586 39.89 -2.66 33.09
N LYS A 587 38.56 -2.82 32.92
CA LYS A 587 37.97 -3.79 31.99
C LYS A 587 37.33 -3.10 30.77
N GLY A 588 37.36 -3.77 29.65
CA GLY A 588 36.71 -3.31 28.40
C GLY A 588 37.27 -1.99 27.88
N ALA A 589 36.46 -1.33 27.04
CA ALA A 589 36.81 -0.05 26.44
C ALA A 589 36.64 1.10 27.44
N ARG A 590 37.61 2.05 27.43
CA ARG A 590 37.42 3.30 28.18
C ARG A 590 36.42 4.17 27.44
N ILE A 591 35.25 4.43 28.02
CA ILE A 591 34.21 5.25 27.46
C ILE A 591 34.18 6.69 28.00
N GLY A 592 34.96 6.98 29.06
CA GLY A 592 34.94 8.34 29.63
C GLY A 592 35.77 8.51 30.88
N TRP A 593 35.50 9.57 31.60
CA TRP A 593 36.16 10.00 32.83
C TRP A 593 35.13 10.50 33.85
N VAL A 594 35.42 10.34 35.14
CA VAL A 594 34.61 10.90 36.23
C VAL A 594 35.46 11.84 37.09
N ASP A 595 34.86 12.94 37.52
CA ASP A 595 35.44 13.94 38.42
C ASP A 595 34.39 14.31 39.49
N GLY A 596 34.44 13.69 40.63
CA GLY A 596 33.43 13.79 41.66
C GLY A 596 32.02 13.44 41.11
N ASP A 597 31.10 14.40 41.17
CA ASP A 597 29.69 14.23 40.72
C ASP A 597 29.50 14.42 39.23
N VAL A 598 30.57 14.50 38.46
CA VAL A 598 30.51 14.78 37.01
C VAL A 598 31.08 13.61 36.20
N LEU A 599 30.33 13.21 35.18
CA LEU A 599 30.70 12.16 34.23
C LEU A 599 30.95 12.78 32.86
N TYR A 600 32.15 12.53 32.32
CA TYR A 600 32.55 12.93 30.97
C TYR A 600 32.62 11.73 30.06
N LEU A 601 31.73 11.60 29.07
CA LEU A 601 31.72 10.47 28.15
C LEU A 601 32.24 10.88 26.76
N GLU A 602 33.13 10.06 26.20
CA GLU A 602 33.53 10.21 24.79
C GLU A 602 32.38 9.72 23.90
N PRO A 603 31.79 10.61 23.04
CA PRO A 603 30.52 10.31 22.42
C PRO A 603 30.53 9.08 21.49
N ALA A 604 31.53 9.00 20.62
CA ALA A 604 31.59 7.95 19.58
C ALA A 604 31.84 6.56 20.19
N THR A 605 32.82 6.45 21.10
CA THR A 605 33.11 5.18 21.78
C THR A 605 31.95 4.76 22.66
N THR A 606 31.35 5.68 23.42
CA THR A 606 30.17 5.39 24.24
C THR A 606 29.03 4.85 23.40
N TYR A 607 28.68 5.54 22.30
CA TYR A 607 27.60 5.09 21.45
C TYR A 607 27.89 3.73 20.79
N ALA A 608 29.11 3.49 20.37
CA ALA A 608 29.54 2.21 19.78
C ALA A 608 29.42 1.05 20.78
N GLU A 609 29.86 1.25 22.04
CA GLU A 609 29.75 0.23 23.07
C GLU A 609 28.32 -0.01 23.52
N LEU A 610 27.51 1.03 23.64
CA LEU A 610 26.07 0.90 23.89
C LEU A 610 25.37 0.08 22.78
N GLN A 611 25.68 0.35 21.52
CA GLN A 611 25.13 -0.40 20.39
C GLN A 611 25.60 -1.86 20.37
N ARG A 612 26.85 -2.12 20.75
CA ARG A 612 27.40 -3.48 20.88
C ARG A 612 26.68 -4.23 21.97
N PHE A 613 26.57 -3.63 23.15
CA PHE A 613 25.93 -4.21 24.32
C PHE A 613 24.43 -4.49 24.07
N ALA A 614 23.71 -3.54 23.49
CA ALA A 614 22.31 -3.74 23.10
C ALA A 614 22.14 -4.88 22.09
N ARG A 615 23.04 -4.99 21.10
CA ARG A 615 23.02 -6.10 20.11
C ARG A 615 23.25 -7.47 20.76
N ASP A 616 24.11 -7.55 21.73
CA ASP A 616 24.37 -8.80 22.45
C ASP A 616 23.14 -9.24 23.26
N GLN A 617 22.28 -8.30 23.65
CA GLN A 617 20.98 -8.54 24.29
C GLN A 617 19.83 -8.75 23.28
N GLY A 618 20.09 -8.86 21.98
CA GLY A 618 19.06 -9.01 20.94
C GLY A 618 18.28 -7.73 20.62
N ASP A 619 18.80 -6.55 21.04
CA ASP A 619 18.15 -5.25 20.89
C ASP A 619 19.06 -4.24 20.16
N SER A 620 18.64 -2.99 20.05
CA SER A 620 19.41 -1.88 19.47
C SER A 620 19.04 -0.56 20.13
N VAL A 621 19.98 0.39 20.14
CA VAL A 621 19.63 1.78 20.46
C VAL A 621 18.83 2.37 19.27
N PRO A 622 17.56 2.72 19.47
CA PRO A 622 16.62 2.96 18.34
C PRO A 622 16.80 4.31 17.65
N VAL A 623 17.76 5.10 18.05
CA VAL A 623 18.04 6.45 17.50
C VAL A 623 19.52 6.60 17.19
N THR A 624 19.86 7.49 16.27
CA THR A 624 21.25 7.81 15.95
C THR A 624 21.93 8.54 17.10
N GLU A 625 23.25 8.45 17.18
CA GLU A 625 24.10 9.12 18.15
C GLU A 625 23.72 10.58 18.36
N ARG A 626 23.62 11.35 17.30
CA ARG A 626 23.27 12.78 17.33
C ARG A 626 21.88 13.05 17.95
N ILE A 627 20.91 12.20 17.64
CA ILE A 627 19.54 12.31 18.18
C ILE A 627 19.52 11.93 19.66
N LEU A 628 20.29 10.91 20.05
CA LEU A 628 20.39 10.50 21.45
C LEU A 628 20.93 11.63 22.33
N TRP A 629 22.08 12.24 21.94
CA TRP A 629 22.68 13.35 22.69
C TRP A 629 21.78 14.57 22.76
N LYS A 630 21.05 14.86 21.67
CA LYS A 630 20.05 15.94 21.67
C LYS A 630 18.93 15.69 22.69
N ARG A 631 18.41 14.46 22.77
CA ARG A 631 17.36 14.10 23.74
C ARG A 631 17.87 14.11 25.18
N LEU A 632 19.10 13.65 25.44
CA LEU A 632 19.72 13.78 26.76
C LEU A 632 19.81 15.23 27.21
N TYR A 633 20.18 16.13 26.29
CA TYR A 633 20.21 17.57 26.57
C TYR A 633 18.83 18.14 26.83
N GLU A 634 17.83 17.81 25.99
CA GLU A 634 16.44 18.25 26.16
C GLU A 634 15.84 17.81 27.50
N ARG A 635 16.35 16.71 28.08
CA ARG A 635 15.95 16.21 29.41
C ARG A 635 16.82 16.71 30.55
N GLY A 636 17.73 17.62 30.29
CA GLY A 636 18.60 18.20 31.31
C GLY A 636 19.69 17.27 31.82
N MET A 637 19.92 16.10 31.20
CA MET A 637 20.97 15.17 31.62
C MET A 637 22.36 15.64 31.19
N ILE A 638 22.49 16.40 30.10
CA ILE A 638 23.72 17.08 29.71
C ILE A 638 23.78 18.42 30.43
N LEU A 639 24.73 18.55 31.35
CA LEU A 639 24.87 19.70 32.24
C LEU A 639 25.34 20.95 31.51
N SER A 640 26.24 20.82 30.53
CA SER A 640 26.68 21.92 29.70
C SER A 640 27.10 21.49 28.31
N ARG A 641 27.10 22.44 27.35
CA ARG A 641 27.49 22.21 25.94
C ARG A 641 28.16 23.43 25.34
N GLU A 642 28.95 23.24 24.26
CA GLU A 642 29.44 24.29 23.39
C GLU A 642 28.67 24.32 22.09
N THR A 643 27.80 25.30 21.90
CA THR A 643 27.00 25.46 20.67
C THR A 643 27.89 25.51 19.41
N PRO A 644 27.61 24.80 18.30
CA PRO A 644 26.41 23.97 18.05
C PRO A 644 26.48 22.51 18.54
N HIS A 645 27.51 22.11 19.23
CA HIS A 645 27.74 20.73 19.65
C HIS A 645 27.06 20.42 21.00
N MET A 646 26.71 19.15 21.23
CA MET A 646 26.19 18.66 22.51
C MET A 646 27.31 18.28 23.51
N THR A 647 28.55 18.66 23.23
CA THR A 647 29.78 18.32 23.93
C THR A 647 30.54 19.55 24.39
N VAL A 648 31.41 19.37 25.37
CA VAL A 648 32.39 20.37 25.83
C VAL A 648 33.81 19.89 25.53
N LYS A 649 34.75 20.82 25.42
CA LYS A 649 36.18 20.48 25.27
C LYS A 649 36.83 20.37 26.68
N ARG A 650 37.43 19.23 27.01
CA ARG A 650 38.16 18.98 28.27
C ARG A 650 39.47 18.25 27.99
N SER A 651 40.43 18.47 28.85
CA SER A 651 41.73 17.75 28.85
C SER A 651 41.78 16.73 29.96
N PHE A 652 42.21 15.53 29.61
CA PHE A 652 42.30 14.40 30.56
C PHE A 652 43.72 13.81 30.53
N VAL A 653 44.18 13.31 31.67
CA VAL A 653 45.48 12.62 31.79
C VAL A 653 45.47 11.37 30.88
N GLY A 654 46.52 11.23 30.11
CA GLY A 654 46.69 10.09 29.18
C GLY A 654 45.79 10.07 27.94
N ALA A 655 44.98 11.16 27.70
CA ALA A 655 44.12 11.24 26.51
C ALA A 655 44.14 12.61 25.80
N GLY A 656 44.77 13.63 26.42
CA GLY A 656 44.83 14.95 25.82
C GLY A 656 43.48 15.72 25.82
N ARG A 657 43.29 16.62 24.91
CA ARG A 657 42.10 17.47 24.82
C ARG A 657 41.06 16.85 23.91
N LEU A 658 39.93 16.49 24.45
CA LEU A 658 38.82 15.79 23.78
C LEU A 658 37.50 16.57 23.86
N ARG A 659 36.58 16.27 22.96
CA ARG A 659 35.16 16.65 23.06
C ARG A 659 34.39 15.53 23.75
N VAL A 660 33.73 15.86 24.85
CA VAL A 660 33.05 14.89 25.72
C VAL A 660 31.63 15.40 26.05
N LEU A 661 30.70 14.47 26.30
CA LEU A 661 29.43 14.76 26.93
C LEU A 661 29.68 15.06 28.42
N HIS A 662 28.99 16.05 28.96
CA HIS A 662 29.11 16.50 30.35
C HIS A 662 27.81 16.16 31.08
N LEU A 663 27.82 15.13 31.93
CA LEU A 663 26.68 14.54 32.59
C LEU A 663 26.85 14.54 34.11
N ALA A 664 25.78 14.40 34.90
CA ALA A 664 25.88 14.08 36.31
C ALA A 664 26.26 12.60 36.50
N SER A 665 27.09 12.29 37.45
CA SER A 665 27.56 10.90 37.73
C SER A 665 26.56 10.09 38.56
N THR A 666 25.83 10.72 39.45
CA THR A 666 24.96 10.11 40.46
C THR A 666 23.93 9.07 39.92
N PRO A 667 23.30 9.25 38.74
CA PRO A 667 22.32 8.27 38.26
C PRO A 667 22.91 6.90 37.86
N TYR A 668 24.22 6.77 37.73
CA TYR A 668 24.88 5.59 37.16
C TYR A 668 25.64 4.75 38.16
N ILE A 669 25.69 5.21 39.41
CA ILE A 669 26.39 4.50 40.51
C ILE A 669 25.36 3.83 41.41
N THR A 670 24.83 2.69 41.06
CA THR A 670 24.05 1.83 41.96
C THR A 670 24.84 0.56 42.22
N GLY A 671 25.70 0.58 43.25
CA GLY A 671 26.53 -0.58 43.60
C GLY A 671 27.41 -0.45 44.82
N ALA A 672 27.45 0.70 45.50
CA ALA A 672 28.21 0.85 46.79
C ALA A 672 27.20 1.13 47.91
N SER A 673 27.01 0.07 48.72
CA SER A 673 26.58 -0.02 50.12
C SER A 673 25.45 0.90 50.63
N GLY A 674 24.34 0.25 51.04
CA GLY A 674 23.61 0.57 52.24
C GLY A 674 22.60 1.73 52.16
N ALA A 675 21.38 1.34 52.09
CA ALA A 675 20.18 1.97 52.66
C ALA A 675 20.09 3.49 52.57
N THR A 676 19.34 3.94 51.59
CA THR A 676 18.16 4.79 51.85
C THR A 676 17.30 4.81 50.59
N GLU A 677 16.11 4.27 50.71
CA GLU A 677 14.99 4.49 49.77
C GLU A 677 14.77 5.97 49.62
N ASN A 678 15.17 6.52 48.52
CA ASN A 678 14.55 7.75 48.01
C ASN A 678 14.18 7.47 46.55
N ASN A 679 12.95 7.05 46.38
CA ASN A 679 12.23 7.13 45.15
C ASN A 679 12.22 8.59 44.67
N VAL A 680 13.18 8.97 43.84
CA VAL A 680 13.08 10.22 43.09
C VAL A 680 12.09 9.94 41.93
N VAL A 681 10.81 10.13 42.25
CA VAL A 681 9.78 10.34 41.28
C VAL A 681 10.11 11.68 40.60
N TRP A 682 10.53 11.59 39.33
CA TRP A 682 10.67 12.79 38.53
C TRP A 682 9.28 13.28 38.15
N ASP A 683 8.78 14.20 38.96
CA ASP A 683 7.62 15.04 38.63
C ASP A 683 8.05 16.01 37.52
N GLY A 684 7.34 15.95 36.40
CA GLY A 684 7.62 16.70 35.19
C GLY A 684 7.25 18.19 35.24
N THR A 685 7.44 18.85 36.39
CA THR A 685 7.22 20.30 36.54
C THR A 685 8.52 21.07 36.40
N ASN A 686 8.58 21.81 35.33
CA ASN A 686 9.58 22.78 34.92
C ASN A 686 9.76 23.88 35.98
N THR A 687 10.86 23.91 36.71
CA THR A 687 11.32 25.10 37.42
C THR A 687 12.82 25.30 37.10
N ARG A 688 13.09 26.29 36.26
CA ARG A 688 14.40 26.93 36.09
C ARG A 688 14.84 27.60 37.37
N PRO A 689 16.08 27.51 37.81
CA PRO A 689 16.63 28.45 38.75
C PRO A 689 16.97 29.75 38.03
N THR A 690 16.30 30.81 38.41
CA THR A 690 16.66 32.20 38.13
C THR A 690 17.82 32.61 39.00
N SER A 691 18.93 33.02 38.39
CA SER A 691 19.89 33.91 39.02
C SER A 691 19.59 35.32 38.55
N GLU A 692 19.09 36.12 39.47
CA GLU A 692 18.94 37.55 39.35
C GLU A 692 20.31 38.25 39.33
N THR A 693 20.51 39.15 38.39
CA THR A 693 21.23 40.44 38.62
C THR A 693 20.52 41.53 37.84
N GLU A 694 20.01 42.48 38.58
CA GLU A 694 19.45 43.77 38.17
C GLU A 694 20.41 44.59 37.29
N LYS A 695 19.97 45.46 36.39
CA LYS A 695 19.11 46.67 36.34
C LYS A 695 19.12 47.30 34.95
N PRO A 696 18.51 48.41 34.65
CA PRO A 696 17.11 48.70 34.44
C PRO A 696 16.77 49.41 33.11
N GLY A 697 15.51 49.43 32.76
CA GLY A 697 14.88 50.67 32.27
C GLY A 697 14.51 50.83 30.80
N ILE A 698 13.19 51.02 30.58
CA ILE A 698 12.50 51.89 29.63
C ILE A 698 12.23 51.43 28.21
N GLY A 699 10.93 51.43 27.88
CA GLY A 699 10.45 51.71 26.52
C GLY A 699 9.40 50.76 25.97
N GLN A 700 8.12 51.16 26.16
CA GLN A 700 7.02 50.72 25.30
C GLN A 700 7.29 51.06 23.86
N VAL A 701 6.83 50.24 22.93
CA VAL A 701 6.11 50.63 21.70
C VAL A 701 5.88 49.37 20.79
N GLY A 702 4.65 49.13 20.42
CA GLY A 702 4.23 48.80 19.05
C GLY A 702 4.26 47.33 18.60
N GLN A 703 3.07 46.77 18.47
CA GLN A 703 2.81 45.68 17.51
C GLN A 703 3.17 46.13 16.10
N PRO A 704 3.55 45.24 15.25
CA PRO A 704 3.12 45.35 13.86
C PRO A 704 2.44 44.06 13.32
N GLU A 705 1.59 44.42 12.41
CA GLU A 705 0.65 43.68 11.58
C GLU A 705 1.26 42.57 10.71
N VAL A 706 0.37 41.70 10.37
CA VAL A 706 0.45 40.63 9.36
C VAL A 706 0.64 41.24 7.97
N HIS A 707 1.69 40.88 7.25
CA HIS A 707 1.77 41.08 5.81
C HIS A 707 1.73 39.75 5.06
N GLN A 708 0.64 39.56 4.30
CA GLN A 708 0.53 38.63 3.18
C GLN A 708 1.54 38.99 2.11
N VAL A 709 2.27 38.02 1.59
CA VAL A 709 3.04 38.13 0.36
C VAL A 709 2.41 37.31 -0.74
N GLN A 710 1.94 38.00 -1.77
CA GLN A 710 1.43 37.52 -3.04
C GLN A 710 2.53 36.87 -3.90
N ARG A 711 2.15 35.84 -4.66
CA ARG A 711 2.94 35.29 -5.78
C ARG A 711 2.98 36.23 -6.98
N PRO A 712 4.03 36.22 -7.79
CA PRO A 712 3.93 36.64 -9.20
C PRO A 712 3.88 35.44 -10.14
N GLU A 713 2.92 35.49 -11.04
CA GLU A 713 2.89 34.81 -12.34
C GLU A 713 3.92 35.46 -13.27
N ASN A 714 4.59 34.68 -14.11
CA ASN A 714 4.69 34.91 -15.54
C ASN A 714 5.58 33.89 -16.24
N ALA A 715 5.01 33.28 -17.28
CA ALA A 715 5.70 32.52 -18.32
C ALA A 715 6.43 33.49 -19.29
N PRO A 716 7.33 32.97 -20.16
CA PRO A 716 6.92 32.86 -21.55
C PRO A 716 7.39 31.62 -22.32
N GLN A 717 6.55 31.28 -23.28
CA GLN A 717 6.79 30.38 -24.40
C GLN A 717 7.96 30.82 -25.29
N LYS A 718 8.65 29.85 -25.87
CA LYS A 718 9.19 29.98 -27.24
C LYS A 718 9.23 28.62 -27.96
N SER A 719 8.67 28.69 -29.12
CA SER A 719 8.60 27.81 -30.27
C SER A 719 9.93 27.58 -30.99
N GLY A 720 10.00 26.51 -31.78
CA GLY A 720 11.01 26.36 -32.85
C GLY A 720 11.27 24.91 -33.22
N ALA A 721 10.71 24.51 -34.20
CA ALA A 721 10.76 23.76 -35.44
C ALA A 721 12.16 23.28 -35.91
N GLY A 722 12.17 22.10 -36.60
CA GLY A 722 13.24 21.65 -37.47
C GLY A 722 13.42 20.15 -37.57
N VAL A 723 12.74 19.51 -38.44
CA VAL A 723 13.01 18.72 -39.66
C VAL A 723 14.42 18.09 -39.76
N GLY A 724 14.48 16.80 -40.07
CA GLY A 724 15.67 16.14 -40.56
C GLY A 724 15.54 14.62 -40.71
N SER A 725 15.22 14.18 -41.90
CA SER A 725 15.16 12.82 -42.44
C SER A 725 16.52 12.16 -42.53
N GLY A 726 16.56 10.83 -42.48
CA GLY A 726 17.73 10.05 -42.84
C GLY A 726 17.51 8.56 -42.86
N THR A 727 17.32 8.03 -44.00
CA THR A 727 17.17 6.63 -44.39
C THR A 727 18.48 5.84 -44.28
N GLY A 728 18.39 4.52 -44.01
CA GLY A 728 19.52 3.61 -44.24
C GLY A 728 19.21 2.16 -43.91
N LYS A 729 19.12 1.38 -44.95
CA LYS A 729 18.78 -0.03 -45.13
C LYS A 729 19.73 -1.05 -44.50
N SER A 730 19.15 -2.22 -44.11
CA SER A 730 19.41 -3.61 -44.51
C SER A 730 20.78 -4.19 -44.09
N THR A 731 20.89 -5.42 -43.67
CA THR A 731 20.63 -6.75 -44.27
C THR A 731 20.86 -7.87 -43.25
N SER A 732 20.14 -8.95 -43.47
CA SER A 732 20.12 -10.29 -42.96
C SER A 732 21.46 -11.06 -42.96
N GLN A 733 21.59 -12.04 -42.04
CA GLN A 733 21.83 -13.48 -42.34
C GLN A 733 22.04 -14.26 -41.04
N THR A 734 21.14 -15.17 -40.77
CA THR A 734 21.21 -16.64 -40.65
C THR A 734 22.54 -17.26 -40.22
N ALA A 735 22.53 -18.09 -39.16
CA ALA A 735 22.59 -19.54 -39.23
C ALA A 735 23.07 -20.19 -37.91
N GLN A 736 22.36 -21.24 -37.53
CA GLN A 736 22.77 -22.53 -36.96
C GLN A 736 23.23 -22.59 -35.48
N ALA A 737 22.41 -23.31 -34.72
CA ALA A 737 22.81 -24.13 -33.57
C ALA A 737 23.59 -25.36 -34.12
N PRO A 738 24.35 -26.11 -33.33
CA PRO A 738 23.82 -26.87 -32.19
C PRO A 738 24.80 -27.10 -31.02
N ASP A 739 24.31 -27.67 -30.00
CA ASP A 739 24.76 -28.77 -29.16
C ASP A 739 24.85 -28.53 -27.66
N ALA A 740 24.36 -29.47 -27.00
CA ALA A 740 23.90 -29.85 -25.72
C ALA A 740 24.86 -29.64 -24.50
N PRO A 741 24.34 -29.88 -23.26
CA PRO A 741 24.59 -29.01 -22.12
C PRO A 741 25.70 -29.50 -21.19
N VAL A 742 26.49 -28.59 -20.71
CA VAL A 742 27.35 -28.80 -19.53
C VAL A 742 26.62 -28.25 -18.31
N ALA A 743 26.52 -29.08 -17.29
CA ALA A 743 25.82 -28.79 -16.04
C ALA A 743 26.30 -27.48 -15.43
N PRO A 744 25.36 -26.66 -14.89
CA PRO A 744 25.71 -25.40 -14.25
C PRO A 744 26.37 -25.67 -12.88
N LEU A 745 27.53 -25.10 -12.68
CA LEU A 745 28.09 -24.87 -11.35
C LEU A 745 27.15 -23.94 -10.59
N ASN A 746 26.47 -24.50 -9.61
CA ASN A 746 25.60 -23.79 -8.69
C ASN A 746 26.48 -22.96 -7.76
N ILE A 747 26.88 -21.76 -8.17
CA ILE A 747 27.33 -20.74 -7.24
C ILE A 747 26.01 -20.09 -6.78
N GLY A 748 25.60 -20.44 -5.57
CA GLY A 748 24.44 -19.85 -4.89
C GLY A 748 24.64 -18.34 -4.71
N VAL A 749 24.25 -17.59 -5.72
CA VAL A 749 23.93 -16.17 -5.54
C VAL A 749 22.50 -16.17 -5.03
N GLU A 750 22.37 -16.23 -3.70
CA GLU A 750 21.12 -15.93 -3.03
C GLU A 750 20.64 -14.57 -3.52
N ALA A 751 19.36 -14.50 -3.84
CA ALA A 751 18.68 -13.29 -4.26
C ALA A 751 19.07 -12.14 -3.32
N VAL A 752 19.80 -11.16 -3.85
CA VAL A 752 20.24 -9.98 -3.10
C VAL A 752 18.98 -9.25 -2.64
N PRO A 753 18.71 -9.15 -1.32
CA PRO A 753 17.61 -8.36 -0.82
C PRO A 753 17.88 -6.90 -1.17
N HIS A 754 16.83 -6.12 -1.39
CA HIS A 754 16.86 -4.67 -1.62
C HIS A 754 17.74 -3.97 -0.58
N ARG A 755 19.02 -3.85 -0.83
CA ARG A 755 19.96 -3.10 0.00
C ARG A 755 20.17 -1.71 -0.57
N THR A 756 20.13 -0.74 0.30
CA THR A 756 20.49 0.65 0.03
C THR A 756 21.95 0.70 -0.45
N SER A 757 22.27 1.63 -1.32
CA SER A 757 23.52 1.87 -2.08
C SER A 757 24.87 1.76 -1.33
N ARG A 758 24.92 1.26 -0.11
CA ARG A 758 26.15 1.14 0.72
C ARG A 758 26.79 -0.25 0.73
N ASP A 759 26.09 -1.29 0.30
CA ASP A 759 26.53 -2.70 0.51
C ASP A 759 26.93 -3.44 -0.77
N THR A 760 26.90 -2.81 -1.93
CA THR A 760 27.22 -3.38 -3.25
C THR A 760 28.72 -3.60 -3.58
N PRO A 761 29.71 -3.03 -2.86
CA PRO A 761 31.10 -3.07 -3.31
C PRO A 761 31.76 -4.46 -3.34
N ALA A 762 31.38 -5.37 -2.45
CA ALA A 762 32.02 -6.69 -2.39
C ALA A 762 31.59 -7.63 -3.52
N GLU A 763 30.31 -7.63 -3.87
CA GLU A 763 29.75 -8.46 -4.94
C GLU A 763 30.18 -7.96 -6.33
N VAL A 764 30.27 -6.67 -6.51
CA VAL A 764 30.78 -6.06 -7.75
C VAL A 764 32.29 -6.33 -7.92
N LEU A 765 33.02 -6.32 -6.82
CA LEU A 765 34.45 -6.67 -6.84
C LEU A 765 34.67 -8.14 -7.19
N GLU A 766 33.80 -9.03 -6.73
CA GLU A 766 33.87 -10.46 -7.06
C GLU A 766 33.53 -10.72 -8.53
N LEU A 767 32.50 -10.08 -9.05
CA LEU A 767 32.16 -10.11 -10.48
C LEU A 767 33.31 -9.59 -11.34
N TYR A 768 34.00 -8.53 -10.92
CA TYR A 768 35.17 -8.00 -11.60
C TYR A 768 36.37 -8.96 -11.54
N ARG A 769 36.60 -9.65 -10.44
CA ARG A 769 37.62 -10.69 -10.31
C ARG A 769 37.34 -11.85 -11.25
N LEU A 770 36.13 -12.34 -11.31
CA LEU A 770 35.69 -13.42 -12.19
C LEU A 770 35.82 -13.03 -13.68
N PHE A 771 35.56 -11.76 -14.03
CA PHE A 771 35.77 -11.23 -15.37
C PHE A 771 37.28 -11.21 -15.75
N LYS A 772 38.13 -10.66 -14.87
CA LYS A 772 39.59 -10.61 -15.09
C LYS A 772 40.21 -12.01 -15.18
N ALA A 773 39.65 -12.98 -14.45
CA ALA A 773 40.04 -14.39 -14.54
C ALA A 773 39.53 -15.10 -15.79
N GLY A 774 38.65 -14.49 -16.60
CA GLY A 774 38.03 -15.11 -17.76
C GLY A 774 36.96 -16.15 -17.43
N GLU A 775 36.54 -16.25 -16.20
CA GLU A 775 35.59 -17.26 -15.65
C GLU A 775 34.13 -16.93 -15.91
N LEU A 776 33.82 -15.71 -16.41
CA LEU A 776 32.47 -15.29 -16.76
C LEU A 776 31.92 -15.83 -18.10
N LYS A 777 32.75 -16.58 -18.86
CA LYS A 777 32.30 -17.21 -20.08
C LYS A 777 31.32 -18.34 -19.79
N GLY A 778 30.03 -18.14 -20.08
CA GLY A 778 28.98 -19.15 -19.94
C GLY A 778 28.00 -18.90 -18.77
N MET A 779 28.12 -17.83 -18.04
CA MET A 779 27.09 -17.46 -17.04
C MET A 779 25.77 -17.06 -17.71
N PRO A 780 24.59 -17.43 -17.11
CA PRO A 780 23.31 -16.98 -17.61
C PRO A 780 23.19 -15.46 -17.50
N LEU A 781 22.93 -14.80 -18.63
CA LEU A 781 22.83 -13.35 -18.79
C LEU A 781 21.64 -12.67 -18.08
N LYS A 782 20.97 -13.35 -17.14
CA LYS A 782 19.79 -12.80 -16.45
C LYS A 782 19.75 -13.26 -15.01
N THR A 783 19.95 -12.32 -14.09
CA THR A 783 19.62 -12.51 -12.67
C THR A 783 18.26 -11.85 -12.41
N PRO A 784 17.20 -12.60 -12.10
CA PRO A 784 15.88 -12.02 -11.80
C PRO A 784 15.96 -11.16 -10.53
N GLY A 785 15.48 -9.93 -10.61
CA GLY A 785 15.23 -9.06 -9.43
C GLY A 785 16.22 -7.92 -9.18
N VAL A 786 17.32 -7.82 -9.92
CA VAL A 786 18.25 -6.67 -9.81
C VAL A 786 17.86 -5.59 -10.83
N LYS A 787 17.59 -4.37 -10.38
CA LYS A 787 17.37 -3.22 -11.27
C LYS A 787 18.70 -2.56 -11.60
N ILE A 788 18.92 -2.24 -12.88
CA ILE A 788 20.13 -1.55 -13.36
C ILE A 788 20.38 -0.24 -12.61
N ALA A 789 19.34 0.52 -12.26
CA ALA A 789 19.47 1.75 -11.50
C ALA A 789 20.10 1.55 -10.11
N ASP A 790 19.82 0.44 -9.44
CA ASP A 790 20.38 0.13 -8.13
C ASP A 790 21.84 -0.33 -8.25
N LEU A 791 22.15 -1.07 -9.32
CA LEU A 791 23.50 -1.53 -9.64
C LEU A 791 24.40 -0.34 -10.09
N GLU A 792 23.87 0.57 -10.91
CA GLU A 792 24.61 1.76 -11.37
C GLU A 792 24.87 2.75 -10.24
N THR A 793 23.90 2.94 -9.34
CA THR A 793 24.08 3.77 -8.15
C THR A 793 25.14 3.19 -7.21
N GLY A 794 25.15 1.88 -7.03
CA GLY A 794 26.16 1.15 -6.28
C GLY A 794 27.56 1.26 -6.92
N LEU A 795 27.64 1.11 -8.25
CA LEU A 795 28.89 1.24 -9.03
C LEU A 795 29.45 2.65 -8.99
N ARG A 796 28.64 3.69 -9.16
CA ARG A 796 29.08 5.10 -9.05
C ARG A 796 29.61 5.41 -7.66
N GLY A 797 28.96 4.91 -6.60
CA GLY A 797 29.45 5.02 -5.23
C GLY A 797 30.80 4.29 -5.02
N TYR A 798 31.00 3.17 -5.69
CA TYR A 798 32.26 2.41 -5.67
C TYR A 798 33.37 3.13 -6.44
N PHE A 799 33.11 3.68 -7.63
CA PHE A 799 34.07 4.44 -8.43
C PHE A 799 34.62 5.65 -7.67
N VAL A 800 33.76 6.37 -6.94
CA VAL A 800 34.21 7.49 -6.10
C VAL A 800 35.11 7.03 -4.95
N LYS A 801 34.90 5.83 -4.40
CA LYS A 801 35.68 5.33 -3.27
C LYS A 801 37.01 4.69 -3.65
N THR A 802 37.08 4.06 -4.82
CA THR A 802 38.19 3.18 -5.19
C THR A 802 39.20 3.81 -6.15
N ARG A 803 38.97 5.05 -6.62
CA ARG A 803 39.81 5.75 -7.59
C ARG A 803 40.17 4.91 -8.81
N LEU A 804 39.20 4.18 -9.36
CA LEU A 804 39.36 3.39 -10.59
C LEU A 804 39.62 4.34 -11.77
N THR A 805 40.43 3.90 -12.70
CA THR A 805 40.65 4.59 -14.00
C THR A 805 39.37 4.51 -14.85
N ASP A 806 39.22 5.44 -15.79
CA ASP A 806 38.03 5.47 -16.67
C ASP A 806 37.85 4.16 -17.47
N ALA A 807 38.96 3.51 -17.86
CA ALA A 807 38.90 2.20 -18.51
C ALA A 807 38.37 1.08 -17.61
N GLU A 808 38.72 1.09 -16.32
CA GLU A 808 38.21 0.12 -15.35
C GLU A 808 36.76 0.38 -14.98
N GLN A 809 36.33 1.64 -14.99
CA GLN A 809 34.91 2.02 -14.81
C GLN A 809 34.06 1.54 -15.99
N ASP A 810 34.55 1.70 -17.22
CA ASP A 810 33.89 1.20 -18.45
C ASP A 810 33.79 -0.31 -18.50
N ASP A 811 34.82 -1.04 -18.07
CA ASP A 811 34.81 -2.49 -18.01
C ASP A 811 33.79 -2.99 -16.98
N LEU A 812 33.73 -2.38 -15.80
CA LEU A 812 32.71 -2.72 -14.79
C LEU A 812 31.30 -2.41 -15.26
N LEU A 813 31.11 -1.32 -15.99
CA LEU A 813 29.83 -0.99 -16.61
C LEU A 813 29.40 -2.01 -17.66
N LYS A 814 30.34 -2.51 -18.49
CA LYS A 814 30.10 -3.58 -19.46
C LYS A 814 29.70 -4.89 -18.79
N ILE A 815 30.34 -5.25 -17.68
CA ILE A 815 30.02 -6.43 -16.90
C ILE A 815 28.63 -6.30 -16.26
N ALA A 816 28.33 -5.17 -15.65
CA ALA A 816 27.02 -4.89 -15.08
C ALA A 816 25.90 -5.00 -16.15
N LYS A 817 26.14 -4.47 -17.35
CA LYS A 817 25.22 -4.58 -18.49
C LYS A 817 25.03 -6.03 -18.97
N ALA A 818 26.09 -6.82 -18.99
CA ALA A 818 26.02 -8.22 -19.37
C ALA A 818 25.24 -9.09 -18.36
N VAL A 819 25.36 -8.78 -17.06
CA VAL A 819 24.69 -9.53 -15.97
C VAL A 819 23.19 -9.21 -15.91
N VAL A 820 22.77 -7.98 -16.17
CA VAL A 820 21.38 -7.53 -16.02
C VAL A 820 20.57 -7.60 -17.31
N GLY A 821 21.22 -7.62 -18.49
CA GLY A 821 20.59 -7.74 -19.80
C GLY A 821 20.22 -6.41 -20.48
N GLU A 822 20.25 -6.39 -21.81
CA GLU A 822 20.15 -5.15 -22.61
C GLU A 822 18.78 -4.45 -22.60
N ARG A 823 17.71 -5.12 -22.22
CA ARG A 823 16.35 -4.52 -22.26
C ARG A 823 16.10 -3.41 -21.21
N ASP A 824 16.86 -3.42 -20.13
CA ASP A 824 16.71 -2.43 -19.08
C ASP A 824 17.60 -1.19 -19.26
N ILE A 825 18.47 -1.21 -20.30
CA ILE A 825 19.42 -0.13 -20.61
C ILE A 825 18.75 1.04 -21.33
N ALA A 826 17.67 0.82 -22.05
CA ALA A 826 16.96 1.83 -22.82
C ALA A 826 16.25 2.89 -21.93
N VAL A 827 16.13 2.64 -20.64
CA VAL A 827 15.50 3.55 -19.64
C VAL A 827 16.52 4.53 -19.03
N LEU A 828 17.82 4.34 -19.29
CA LEU A 828 18.90 5.11 -18.67
C LEU A 828 19.55 6.16 -19.62
N ARG A 829 19.02 6.30 -20.82
CA ARG A 829 19.31 7.42 -21.73
C ARG A 829 18.11 8.36 -21.75
#